data_b0716a6750e88d8731c5e63c5e40f669
#
_entry.id   b0716a6750e88d8731c5e63c5e40f669
#
_cell.length_a   1.000
_cell.length_b   1.000
_cell.length_c   1.000
_cell.angle_alpha   90.00
_cell.angle_beta   90.00
_cell.angle_gamma   90.00
#
_symmetry.space_group_name_H-M   'P 1'
#
loop_
_entity.id
_entity.type
_entity.pdbx_description
1 polymer ?
#
loop_
_entity_poly.entity_id
_entity_poly.type
_entity_poly.pdbx_seq_one_letter_code
_entity_poly.pdbx_strand_id
1 'polypeptide(L)'
;MSRAKYVSRSKLSLDIAQSVPYTQDNEYPLPGEGHEGEALPVLLSRGNKKEITDMKQRFRVGGMSCAACSAHVEKSVSAVPGVSTVQVNLLAGSMTVEYDEAVCDAGKIIAAVVSGGYTAAVDDGKQQSAPAQGAQADEALGEMKKRIIVSAVFMIVLMYFSMGEMIGLPLPSYAAGMDGMFALALTELVLTIPIVLINRKYYINGFKTLLHRAPTMDALIAVGSGAALVYGIYALVRIGTAPTPEAAHSFMHDLYFESAGMILTLVTLGKFFEARAKRKTGEAIAALMDLRPQTAEVIRGGRTIQLPIEQVQTGDLVVVRGGQSVPVDGVITEGSAFLDESAITGESMPVERHVGGTVIGATVSKSGYFVMRASRVGDDTTLSQIIRLVEEAGASKAPIAKLADKVAGVFVPVVMCIALVTAVIWLLAGETPSFALTRAISVLVISCPCALGLATPVAIMVGTGVGAKNGVLFQSAEALENLHNVTSAIMDKTGTVTEGRPVVTDVQTWGVETEELLSLALSLEKRSDHPLADAIVRYALGKGAKERSVTDFEMVEGQGIRAAVDGVPCMAGNQRMLLANGLALSRSMQELGEKLADAGKTPLFFAANRQVVGTFAVADVLKPTSRAAVKTLESMGIEVTLLTGDNKKTAQTIASELGVREVIAEVLPQDKERIVREKQAAGRRVAMIGDGINDAPALARADVGIAIGAGTDVAISSADVVLMKSDLMDAVDAIRLSRQTIRNIRQNLFWAFFYNCIGIPIAAGALWVPFGIKLSPMIGAAAMSLSSVCVVSNALRLRFFKAGERVKQAGDPIILPHSEQPNPSETAKNKEENVMEKTIRVEGMMCMHCVAHVKKALEELPGVTAEVDLDGGRAVVRAEQLPDDAALTSAVTEAGYKVVGIE
;
A
#
# COMPACT_ATOMS: atom_id res chain seq x y z
N MET A 1 -28.01 -42.36 27.88
CA MET A 1 -27.33 -42.61 29.16
C MET A 1 -25.88 -42.23 28.92
N SER A 2 -25.22 -41.32 29.50
CA SER A 2 -25.26 -40.58 30.74
C SER A 2 -24.43 -39.31 30.58
N ARG A 3 -24.93 -38.21 31.04
CA ARG A 3 -24.38 -36.91 31.37
C ARG A 3 -23.02 -36.93 32.10
N ALA A 4 -22.10 -36.07 31.75
CA ALA A 4 -21.09 -35.53 32.66
C ALA A 4 -20.71 -34.11 32.20
N LYS A 5 -21.16 -33.13 32.86
CA LYS A 5 -20.63 -32.13 33.81
C LYS A 5 -19.61 -31.16 33.25
N TYR A 6 -20.15 -30.00 32.86
CA TYR A 6 -19.46 -28.71 32.85
C TYR A 6 -19.19 -28.24 34.27
N VAL A 7 -17.94 -27.85 34.57
CA VAL A 7 -17.62 -27.11 35.80
C VAL A 7 -17.20 -25.71 35.38
N SER A 8 -18.04 -24.74 35.72
CA SER A 8 -17.78 -23.31 35.65
C SER A 8 -16.81 -22.91 36.76
N ARG A 9 -15.82 -22.06 36.41
CA ARG A 9 -15.16 -21.21 37.41
C ARG A 9 -15.38 -19.77 37.01
N SER A 10 -16.44 -19.20 37.53
CA SER A 10 -16.60 -17.74 37.75
C SER A 10 -16.33 -17.47 39.23
N LYS A 11 -15.82 -16.24 39.49
CA LYS A 11 -15.74 -15.52 40.79
C LYS A 11 -14.32 -15.33 41.34
N LEU A 12 -13.78 -14.17 41.06
CA LEU A 12 -13.20 -13.31 42.07
C LEU A 12 -13.29 -11.87 41.55
N SER A 13 -14.42 -11.27 41.81
CA SER A 13 -14.59 -9.80 41.92
C SER A 13 -15.21 -9.62 43.32
N LEU A 14 -14.68 -8.79 44.12
CA LEU A 14 -15.44 -7.89 44.97
C LEU A 14 -14.51 -7.06 45.85
N ASP A 15 -14.92 -5.85 45.87
CA ASP A 15 -15.05 -4.85 46.93
C ASP A 15 -13.85 -3.99 47.24
N ILE A 16 -13.98 -2.73 46.80
CA ILE A 16 -13.92 -1.54 47.66
C ILE A 16 -14.58 -0.38 46.90
N ALA A 17 -15.85 -0.16 47.20
CA ALA A 17 -16.54 1.11 46.94
C ALA A 17 -17.46 1.34 48.13
N GLN A 18 -17.05 2.22 49.03
CA GLN A 18 -18.02 2.96 49.89
C GLN A 18 -17.41 4.24 50.47
N SER A 19 -18.19 5.33 50.26
CA SER A 19 -18.41 6.48 51.12
C SER A 19 -17.40 7.62 51.19
N VAL A 20 -17.73 8.74 50.54
CA VAL A 20 -17.71 10.08 51.17
C VAL A 20 -18.80 10.95 50.51
N PRO A 21 -19.59 11.74 51.25
CA PRO A 21 -20.80 12.38 50.78
C PRO A 21 -20.57 13.77 50.20
N TYR A 22 -21.49 14.12 49.29
CA TYR A 22 -21.69 15.43 48.70
C TYR A 22 -22.19 16.42 49.75
N THR A 23 -21.55 17.59 49.89
CA THR A 23 -22.16 18.80 50.44
C THR A 23 -21.99 19.96 49.49
N GLN A 24 -23.12 20.53 49.13
CA GLN A 24 -23.30 21.80 48.44
C GLN A 24 -22.85 22.99 49.33
N ASP A 25 -22.63 24.09 48.63
CA ASP A 25 -22.52 25.50 49.05
C ASP A 25 -21.11 26.07 49.10
N ASN A 26 -20.79 26.95 48.14
CA ASN A 26 -20.67 28.37 48.36
C ASN A 26 -20.28 29.20 47.11
N GLU A 27 -20.88 30.36 47.09
CA GLU A 27 -20.94 31.45 46.15
C GLU A 27 -19.58 32.09 45.79
N TYR A 28 -19.52 32.58 44.53
CA TYR A 28 -18.49 33.54 44.07
C TYR A 28 -18.70 34.95 44.60
N PRO A 29 -17.64 35.77 44.77
CA PRO A 29 -17.64 37.16 44.32
C PRO A 29 -16.49 37.52 43.37
N LEU A 30 -16.76 38.47 42.50
CA LEU A 30 -15.95 39.10 41.46
C LEU A 30 -14.90 40.11 42.04
N PRO A 31 -13.95 40.63 41.20
CA PRO A 31 -12.61 41.04 41.60
C PRO A 31 -12.45 42.53 41.93
N GLY A 32 -11.50 42.84 42.80
CA GLY A 32 -10.96 44.18 43.09
C GLY A 32 -9.45 44.22 42.91
N GLU A 33 -8.98 45.35 42.45
CA GLU A 33 -7.65 45.70 42.00
C GLU A 33 -6.55 45.71 43.10
N GLY A 34 -5.33 45.39 42.64
CA GLY A 34 -4.08 46.02 43.08
C GLY A 34 -3.38 45.50 44.36
N HIS A 35 -2.23 44.92 44.21
CA HIS A 35 -0.94 45.35 44.74
C HIS A 35 0.14 44.27 44.57
N GLU A 36 1.34 44.72 44.24
CA GLU A 36 2.60 43.96 44.14
C GLU A 36 3.01 43.34 45.49
N GLY A 37 3.63 42.16 45.47
CA GLY A 37 4.33 41.67 46.65
C GLY A 37 4.54 40.14 46.68
N GLU A 38 5.78 39.75 46.46
CA GLU A 38 6.49 38.55 46.96
C GLU A 38 5.92 37.15 46.74
N ALA A 39 6.64 36.39 45.92
CA ALA A 39 6.49 34.96 45.67
C ALA A 39 6.90 34.12 46.88
N LEU A 40 5.96 33.37 47.46
CA LEU A 40 6.24 32.20 48.30
C LEU A 40 6.06 30.90 47.47
N PRO A 41 6.94 29.90 47.56
CA PRO A 41 6.83 28.71 46.78
C PRO A 41 5.78 27.74 47.36
N VAL A 42 4.71 27.54 46.63
CA VAL A 42 3.73 26.46 46.89
C VAL A 42 4.36 25.13 46.52
N LEU A 43 4.72 24.34 47.54
CA LEU A 43 5.05 22.93 47.43
C LEU A 43 3.81 22.11 46.98
N LEU A 44 3.59 22.01 45.68
CA LEU A 44 2.73 20.98 45.09
C LEU A 44 3.57 19.70 44.98
N SER A 45 3.27 18.71 45.81
CA SER A 45 3.74 17.36 45.66
C SER A 45 3.21 16.75 44.36
N ARG A 46 3.89 17.01 43.24
CA ARG A 46 3.75 16.23 42.02
C ARG A 46 4.39 14.85 42.25
N GLY A 47 3.56 13.83 42.37
CA GLY A 47 4.01 12.47 42.19
C GLY A 47 4.71 12.40 40.82
N ASN A 48 6.03 12.16 40.87
CA ASN A 48 6.85 11.93 39.68
C ASN A 48 6.31 10.72 38.91
N LYS A 49 5.42 10.92 37.95
CA LYS A 49 5.46 10.12 36.72
C LYS A 49 6.67 10.67 35.96
N LYS A 50 7.81 9.96 36.05
CA LYS A 50 8.90 10.12 35.11
C LYS A 50 8.25 10.04 33.73
N GLU A 51 8.31 11.09 32.94
CA GLU A 51 8.21 11.00 31.49
C GLU A 51 9.34 10.09 31.06
N ILE A 52 9.01 8.83 30.77
CA ILE A 52 9.91 7.86 30.16
C ILE A 52 10.10 8.39 28.75
N THR A 53 11.25 9.00 28.49
CA THR A 53 11.66 9.36 27.12
C THR A 53 12.14 8.08 26.46
N ASP A 54 11.21 7.26 25.94
CA ASP A 54 11.56 6.11 25.11
C ASP A 54 12.21 6.61 23.82
N MET A 55 13.51 6.32 23.64
CA MET A 55 14.21 6.58 22.39
C MET A 55 13.90 5.50 21.37
N LYS A 56 13.46 5.92 20.17
CA LYS A 56 13.27 5.02 19.02
C LYS A 56 14.50 5.04 18.14
N GLN A 57 15.22 3.91 18.03
CA GLN A 57 16.46 3.79 17.27
C GLN A 57 16.42 2.61 16.30
N ARG A 58 16.97 2.81 15.10
CA ARG A 58 17.08 1.78 14.06
C ARG A 58 18.49 1.17 14.07
N PHE A 59 18.56 -0.18 13.88
CA PHE A 59 19.79 -0.94 13.79
C PHE A 59 19.80 -1.78 12.54
N ARG A 60 20.94 -1.93 11.89
CA ARG A 60 21.17 -2.95 10.86
C ARG A 60 21.51 -4.28 11.50
N VAL A 61 20.87 -5.36 11.08
CA VAL A 61 21.10 -6.71 11.61
C VAL A 61 21.48 -7.65 10.48
N GLY A 62 22.69 -8.21 10.57
CA GLY A 62 23.20 -9.17 9.59
C GLY A 62 23.13 -10.62 10.08
N GLY A 63 23.12 -11.57 9.13
CA GLY A 63 23.10 -13.00 9.44
C GLY A 63 21.70 -13.64 9.58
N MET A 64 20.62 -12.87 9.49
CA MET A 64 19.26 -13.40 9.49
C MET A 64 18.93 -14.00 8.13
N SER A 65 18.54 -15.27 8.08
CA SER A 65 18.18 -15.98 6.86
C SER A 65 16.73 -16.47 6.81
N CYS A 66 16.01 -16.46 7.92
CA CYS A 66 14.65 -17.01 8.02
C CYS A 66 13.83 -16.34 9.14
N ALA A 67 12.51 -16.58 9.14
CA ALA A 67 11.59 -16.06 10.16
C ALA A 67 11.97 -16.47 11.59
N ALA A 68 12.46 -17.71 11.79
CA ALA A 68 12.96 -18.15 13.09
C ALA A 68 14.17 -17.33 13.58
N CYS A 69 15.02 -16.85 12.64
CA CYS A 69 16.14 -15.98 12.96
C CYS A 69 15.63 -14.61 13.47
N SER A 70 14.65 -14.00 12.79
CA SER A 70 14.09 -12.71 13.21
C SER A 70 13.38 -12.81 14.56
N ALA A 71 12.62 -13.89 14.80
CA ALA A 71 11.97 -14.15 16.07
C ALA A 71 13.00 -14.35 17.22
N HIS A 72 14.13 -14.98 16.93
CA HIS A 72 15.21 -15.16 17.94
C HIS A 72 15.89 -13.84 18.28
N VAL A 73 16.20 -12.99 17.29
CA VAL A 73 16.75 -11.64 17.50
C VAL A 73 15.75 -10.81 18.33
N GLU A 74 14.46 -10.81 17.96
CA GLU A 74 13.41 -10.09 18.66
C GLU A 74 13.31 -10.52 20.13
N LYS A 75 13.33 -11.85 20.39
CA LYS A 75 13.32 -12.40 21.75
C LYS A 75 14.56 -12.03 22.55
N SER A 76 15.75 -12.06 21.93
CA SER A 76 17.01 -11.74 22.59
C SER A 76 17.10 -10.27 22.99
N VAL A 77 16.62 -9.37 22.13
CA VAL A 77 16.64 -7.92 22.40
C VAL A 77 15.51 -7.52 23.36
N SER A 78 14.31 -8.10 23.24
CA SER A 78 13.20 -7.88 24.19
C SER A 78 13.51 -8.34 25.63
N ALA A 79 14.50 -9.20 25.82
CA ALA A 79 14.95 -9.63 27.15
C ALA A 79 15.91 -8.62 27.81
N VAL A 80 16.37 -7.58 27.12
CA VAL A 80 17.26 -6.56 27.65
C VAL A 80 16.46 -5.60 28.52
N PRO A 81 16.87 -5.37 29.79
CA PRO A 81 16.17 -4.42 30.65
C PRO A 81 16.18 -3.00 30.06
N GLY A 82 15.03 -2.32 30.05
CA GLY A 82 14.88 -0.97 29.49
C GLY A 82 14.40 -0.96 28.03
N VAL A 83 14.21 -2.12 27.40
CA VAL A 83 13.64 -2.21 26.06
C VAL A 83 12.12 -2.35 26.16
N SER A 84 11.37 -1.42 25.52
CA SER A 84 9.90 -1.38 25.51
C SER A 84 9.34 -2.16 24.32
N THR A 85 9.83 -1.89 23.11
CA THR A 85 9.40 -2.58 21.88
C THR A 85 10.56 -2.94 20.97
N VAL A 86 10.44 -4.06 20.25
CA VAL A 86 11.40 -4.51 19.24
C VAL A 86 10.64 -4.97 18.00
N GLN A 87 11.00 -4.42 16.87
CA GLN A 87 10.46 -4.84 15.56
C GLN A 87 11.61 -5.21 14.63
N VAL A 88 11.70 -6.47 14.26
CA VAL A 88 12.76 -6.98 13.38
C VAL A 88 12.22 -7.17 11.97
N ASN A 89 12.84 -6.54 10.99
CA ASN A 89 12.55 -6.71 9.57
C ASN A 89 13.57 -7.65 8.92
N LEU A 90 13.12 -8.86 8.59
CA LEU A 90 13.94 -9.86 7.92
C LEU A 90 14.36 -9.46 6.50
N LEU A 91 13.44 -8.77 5.77
CA LEU A 91 13.68 -8.41 4.36
C LEU A 91 14.67 -7.25 4.21
N ALA A 92 14.53 -6.24 5.07
CA ALA A 92 15.44 -5.09 5.10
C ALA A 92 16.75 -5.36 5.87
N GLY A 93 16.85 -6.49 6.59
CA GLY A 93 17.99 -6.76 7.46
C GLY A 93 18.16 -5.72 8.57
N SER A 94 17.06 -5.17 9.09
CA SER A 94 17.05 -4.11 10.10
C SER A 94 16.15 -4.46 11.28
N MET A 95 16.35 -3.77 12.40
CA MET A 95 15.43 -3.77 13.53
C MET A 95 15.23 -2.35 14.06
N THR A 96 14.04 -2.06 14.54
CA THR A 96 13.71 -0.83 15.26
C THR A 96 13.46 -1.20 16.71
N VAL A 97 14.10 -0.48 17.63
CA VAL A 97 13.99 -0.72 19.06
C VAL A 97 13.57 0.58 19.74
N GLU A 98 12.55 0.49 20.60
CA GLU A 98 12.17 1.56 21.52
C GLU A 98 12.65 1.17 22.92
N TYR A 99 13.44 2.04 23.55
CA TYR A 99 14.08 1.75 24.83
C TYR A 99 14.31 3.02 25.65
N ASP A 100 14.36 2.86 26.98
CA ASP A 100 14.69 3.93 27.94
C ASP A 100 16.20 4.13 27.98
N GLU A 101 16.69 5.28 27.49
CA GLU A 101 18.12 5.64 27.51
C GLU A 101 18.74 5.67 28.91
N ALA A 102 17.95 5.90 29.95
CA ALA A 102 18.46 5.89 31.33
C ALA A 102 18.80 4.47 31.84
N VAL A 103 18.26 3.42 31.20
CA VAL A 103 18.42 2.01 31.61
C VAL A 103 19.25 1.22 30.61
N CYS A 104 19.06 1.48 29.32
CA CYS A 104 19.66 0.74 28.22
C CYS A 104 20.38 1.67 27.24
N ASP A 105 21.47 1.21 26.66
CA ASP A 105 22.19 1.89 25.59
C ASP A 105 22.26 1.02 24.31
N ALA A 106 22.58 1.64 23.19
CA ALA A 106 22.75 0.96 21.91
C ALA A 106 23.76 -0.20 21.97
N GLY A 107 24.81 -0.09 22.81
CA GLY A 107 25.83 -1.12 22.98
C GLY A 107 25.27 -2.40 23.60
N LYS A 108 24.39 -2.30 24.60
CA LYS A 108 23.70 -3.46 25.21
C LYS A 108 22.78 -4.17 24.23
N ILE A 109 22.07 -3.40 23.40
CA ILE A 109 21.19 -3.93 22.33
C ILE A 109 22.04 -4.69 21.29
N ILE A 110 23.15 -4.09 20.82
CA ILE A 110 24.09 -4.75 19.90
C ILE A 110 24.66 -6.02 20.53
N ALA A 111 25.09 -5.98 21.80
CA ALA A 111 25.63 -7.14 22.50
C ALA A 111 24.58 -8.29 22.60
N ALA A 112 23.30 -7.97 22.84
CA ALA A 112 22.23 -8.97 22.86
C ALA A 112 22.05 -9.66 21.50
N VAL A 113 22.11 -8.91 20.40
CA VAL A 113 22.04 -9.46 19.04
C VAL A 113 23.26 -10.33 18.74
N VAL A 114 24.47 -9.87 19.11
CA VAL A 114 25.71 -10.61 18.89
C VAL A 114 25.74 -11.90 19.73
N SER A 115 25.28 -11.87 20.97
CA SER A 115 25.16 -13.09 21.80
C SER A 115 24.21 -14.11 21.20
N GLY A 116 23.16 -13.68 20.47
CA GLY A 116 22.26 -14.55 19.72
C GLY A 116 22.87 -15.15 18.43
N GLY A 117 24.11 -14.75 18.10
CA GLY A 117 24.80 -15.29 16.91
C GLY A 117 24.70 -14.47 15.65
N TYR A 118 24.17 -13.25 15.71
CA TYR A 118 23.96 -12.33 14.60
C TYR A 118 24.92 -11.13 14.70
N THR A 119 24.91 -10.25 13.72
CA THR A 119 25.65 -8.98 13.76
C THR A 119 24.67 -7.81 13.82
N ALA A 120 25.01 -6.76 14.58
CA ALA A 120 24.22 -5.53 14.61
C ALA A 120 25.12 -4.29 14.61
N ALA A 121 24.63 -3.21 14.03
CA ALA A 121 25.21 -1.87 14.05
C ALA A 121 24.10 -0.84 14.06
N VAL A 122 24.34 0.33 14.68
CA VAL A 122 23.41 1.47 14.63
C VAL A 122 23.27 1.92 13.18
N ASP A 123 22.04 2.23 12.77
CA ASP A 123 21.73 2.78 11.46
C ASP A 123 21.60 4.31 11.58
N ASP A 124 22.73 5.01 11.36
CA ASP A 124 22.83 6.47 11.57
C ASP A 124 22.08 7.32 10.53
N GLY A 125 21.20 6.70 9.72
CA GLY A 125 20.38 7.44 8.75
C GLY A 125 21.18 8.15 7.64
N LYS A 126 22.52 8.16 7.69
CA LYS A 126 23.33 8.63 6.58
C LYS A 126 23.19 7.62 5.46
N GLN A 127 22.28 7.90 4.57
CA GLN A 127 22.01 7.12 3.37
C GLN A 127 23.35 6.86 2.64
N GLN A 128 23.83 5.63 2.75
CA GLN A 128 24.56 5.09 1.62
C GLN A 128 23.53 5.06 0.49
N SER A 129 23.76 5.91 -0.51
CA SER A 129 22.90 6.10 -1.67
C SER A 129 22.31 4.76 -2.15
N ALA A 130 21.01 4.74 -2.53
CA ALA A 130 20.33 3.56 -3.04
C ALA A 130 21.13 2.70 -4.04
N PRO A 131 22.04 3.26 -4.87
CA PRO A 131 22.99 2.48 -5.67
C PRO A 131 23.87 1.53 -4.87
N ALA A 132 24.25 1.86 -3.61
CA ALA A 132 25.11 1.00 -2.80
C ALA A 132 24.37 -0.21 -2.21
N GLN A 133 23.07 -0.10 -1.89
CA GLN A 133 22.26 -1.24 -1.43
C GLN A 133 21.94 -2.20 -2.59
N GLY A 134 21.63 -1.67 -3.76
CA GLY A 134 21.45 -2.45 -4.98
C GLY A 134 22.73 -3.22 -5.37
N ALA A 135 23.88 -2.57 -5.31
CA ALA A 135 25.17 -3.18 -5.63
C ALA A 135 25.55 -4.31 -4.64
N GLN A 136 25.30 -4.15 -3.35
CA GLN A 136 25.54 -5.19 -2.34
C GLN A 136 24.61 -6.41 -2.51
N ALA A 137 23.34 -6.16 -2.86
CA ALA A 137 22.38 -7.24 -3.17
C ALA A 137 22.78 -8.00 -4.45
N ASP A 138 23.29 -7.31 -5.46
CA ASP A 138 23.79 -7.90 -6.69
C ASP A 138 25.06 -8.70 -6.48
N GLU A 139 25.97 -8.23 -5.65
CA GLU A 139 27.17 -8.96 -5.27
C GLU A 139 26.83 -10.24 -4.51
N ALA A 140 25.91 -10.18 -3.54
CA ALA A 140 25.42 -11.34 -2.79
C ALA A 140 24.73 -12.37 -3.72
N LEU A 141 23.93 -11.91 -4.68
CA LEU A 141 23.29 -12.75 -5.68
C LEU A 141 24.34 -13.39 -6.61
N GLY A 142 25.40 -12.65 -7.00
CA GLY A 142 26.52 -13.11 -7.78
C GLY A 142 27.34 -14.20 -7.05
N GLU A 143 27.59 -14.01 -5.74
CA GLU A 143 28.24 -15.03 -4.89
C GLU A 143 27.42 -16.31 -4.82
N MET A 144 26.08 -16.18 -4.61
CA MET A 144 25.19 -17.36 -4.60
C MET A 144 25.17 -18.09 -5.96
N LYS A 145 25.16 -17.34 -7.08
CA LYS A 145 25.23 -17.90 -8.42
C LYS A 145 26.52 -18.71 -8.65
N LYS A 146 27.68 -18.16 -8.20
CA LYS A 146 28.95 -18.88 -8.25
C LYS A 146 28.89 -20.19 -7.44
N ARG A 147 28.37 -20.15 -6.22
CA ARG A 147 28.21 -21.34 -5.35
C ARG A 147 27.35 -22.40 -6.01
N ILE A 148 26.22 -22.03 -6.64
CA ILE A 148 25.34 -22.97 -7.36
C ILE A 148 26.06 -23.59 -8.54
N ILE A 149 26.75 -22.79 -9.37
CA ILE A 149 27.44 -23.32 -10.57
C ILE A 149 28.49 -24.33 -10.15
N VAL A 150 29.33 -24.00 -9.17
CA VAL A 150 30.37 -24.94 -8.69
C VAL A 150 29.71 -26.19 -8.09
N SER A 151 28.70 -26.03 -7.21
CA SER A 151 28.00 -27.19 -6.62
C SER A 151 27.35 -28.07 -7.70
N ALA A 152 26.72 -27.45 -8.72
CA ALA A 152 26.05 -28.20 -9.80
C ALA A 152 27.03 -28.97 -10.67
N VAL A 153 28.21 -28.40 -11.02
CA VAL A 153 29.24 -29.08 -11.79
C VAL A 153 29.74 -30.33 -11.07
N PHE A 154 30.12 -30.17 -9.79
CA PHE A 154 30.59 -31.34 -9.00
C PHE A 154 29.44 -32.33 -8.75
N MET A 155 28.21 -31.86 -8.57
CA MET A 155 27.02 -32.71 -8.36
C MET A 155 26.69 -33.57 -9.59
N ILE A 156 26.78 -33.02 -10.82
CA ILE A 156 26.54 -33.76 -12.05
C ILE A 156 27.57 -34.88 -12.19
N VAL A 157 28.84 -34.58 -11.92
CA VAL A 157 29.91 -35.60 -11.94
C VAL A 157 29.68 -36.66 -10.85
N LEU A 158 29.31 -36.24 -9.64
CA LEU A 158 29.00 -37.14 -8.53
C LEU A 158 27.84 -38.08 -8.88
N MET A 159 26.75 -37.55 -9.50
CA MET A 159 25.60 -38.34 -9.95
C MET A 159 25.99 -39.36 -11.03
N TYR A 160 26.95 -39.03 -11.89
CA TYR A 160 27.49 -39.99 -12.89
C TYR A 160 28.15 -41.17 -12.17
N PHE A 161 28.95 -40.97 -11.13
CA PHE A 161 29.60 -42.07 -10.41
C PHE A 161 28.61 -42.85 -9.52
N SER A 162 27.66 -42.18 -8.86
CA SER A 162 26.71 -42.81 -7.93
C SER A 162 25.57 -43.56 -8.65
N MET A 163 25.06 -43.02 -9.75
CA MET A 163 23.87 -43.58 -10.43
C MET A 163 24.11 -43.97 -11.87
N GLY A 164 25.28 -43.70 -12.43
CA GLY A 164 25.58 -43.94 -13.86
C GLY A 164 25.41 -45.39 -14.26
N GLU A 165 25.85 -46.34 -13.43
CA GLU A 165 25.72 -47.79 -13.70
C GLU A 165 24.23 -48.22 -13.76
N MET A 166 23.35 -47.66 -12.95
CA MET A 166 21.89 -47.95 -12.96
C MET A 166 21.21 -47.52 -14.27
N ILE A 167 21.75 -46.55 -14.98
CA ILE A 167 21.23 -46.05 -16.27
C ILE A 167 22.08 -46.52 -17.46
N GLY A 168 22.98 -47.49 -17.22
CA GLY A 168 23.78 -48.14 -18.27
C GLY A 168 24.97 -47.35 -18.79
N LEU A 169 25.43 -46.33 -18.06
CA LEU A 169 26.64 -45.57 -18.40
C LEU A 169 27.88 -46.32 -17.94
N PRO A 170 28.95 -46.41 -18.76
CA PRO A 170 30.19 -47.10 -18.39
C PRO A 170 30.96 -46.33 -17.32
N LEU A 171 31.32 -47.00 -16.24
CA LEU A 171 32.23 -46.44 -15.23
C LEU A 171 33.70 -46.58 -15.70
N PRO A 172 34.58 -45.67 -15.29
CA PRO A 172 36.02 -45.81 -15.50
C PRO A 172 36.56 -47.13 -14.93
N SER A 173 37.53 -47.74 -15.56
CA SER A 173 38.05 -49.06 -15.20
C SER A 173 38.52 -49.20 -13.74
N TYR A 174 38.99 -48.12 -13.14
CA TYR A 174 39.45 -48.11 -11.74
C TYR A 174 38.30 -48.11 -10.72
N ALA A 175 37.09 -47.74 -11.15
CA ALA A 175 35.89 -47.63 -10.33
C ALA A 175 34.83 -48.71 -10.69
N ALA A 176 35.11 -49.56 -11.68
CA ALA A 176 34.20 -50.58 -12.15
C ALA A 176 34.46 -51.93 -11.47
N GLY A 177 33.38 -52.71 -11.29
CA GLY A 177 33.41 -54.06 -10.75
C GLY A 177 33.69 -54.16 -9.24
N MET A 178 33.85 -55.40 -8.78
CA MET A 178 33.99 -55.70 -7.33
C MET A 178 35.28 -55.13 -6.72
N ASP A 179 36.36 -55.08 -7.50
CA ASP A 179 37.66 -54.56 -7.05
C ASP A 179 37.71 -53.03 -7.03
N GLY A 180 36.82 -52.35 -7.79
CA GLY A 180 36.74 -50.88 -7.88
C GLY A 180 35.90 -50.19 -6.81
N MET A 181 35.16 -50.90 -5.95
CA MET A 181 34.17 -50.37 -5.01
C MET A 181 34.76 -49.33 -4.04
N PHE A 182 35.94 -49.59 -3.49
CA PHE A 182 36.61 -48.62 -2.59
C PHE A 182 37.04 -47.35 -3.34
N ALA A 183 37.56 -47.51 -4.56
CA ALA A 183 37.97 -46.36 -5.39
C ALA A 183 36.75 -45.53 -5.83
N LEU A 184 35.61 -46.16 -6.12
CA LEU A 184 34.34 -45.50 -6.43
C LEU A 184 33.83 -44.67 -5.21
N ALA A 185 33.74 -45.29 -4.04
CA ALA A 185 33.31 -44.63 -2.82
C ALA A 185 34.25 -43.47 -2.42
N LEU A 186 35.58 -43.65 -2.59
CA LEU A 186 36.54 -42.56 -2.35
C LEU A 186 36.38 -41.42 -3.38
N THR A 187 36.11 -41.73 -4.64
CA THR A 187 35.84 -40.72 -5.68
C THR A 187 34.60 -39.91 -5.35
N GLU A 188 33.51 -40.53 -4.87
CA GLU A 188 32.32 -39.85 -4.44
C GLU A 188 32.57 -38.88 -3.25
N LEU A 189 33.36 -39.33 -2.25
CA LEU A 189 33.76 -38.46 -1.15
C LEU A 189 34.56 -37.27 -1.65
N VAL A 190 35.59 -37.48 -2.51
CA VAL A 190 36.42 -36.39 -3.06
C VAL A 190 35.59 -35.37 -3.84
N LEU A 191 34.62 -35.84 -4.63
CA LEU A 191 33.69 -34.94 -5.36
C LEU A 191 32.71 -34.20 -4.47
N THR A 192 32.37 -34.74 -3.31
CA THR A 192 31.46 -34.10 -2.33
C THR A 192 32.16 -32.98 -1.51
N ILE A 193 33.48 -33.10 -1.25
CA ILE A 193 34.26 -32.11 -0.47
C ILE A 193 34.13 -30.70 -1.05
N PRO A 194 34.31 -30.40 -2.33
CA PRO A 194 34.14 -29.04 -2.87
C PRO A 194 32.73 -28.48 -2.65
N ILE A 195 31.67 -29.32 -2.77
CA ILE A 195 30.29 -28.93 -2.52
C ILE A 195 30.10 -28.51 -1.04
N VAL A 196 30.67 -29.29 -0.12
CA VAL A 196 30.63 -28.99 1.33
C VAL A 196 31.39 -27.71 1.67
N LEU A 197 32.60 -27.54 1.14
CA LEU A 197 33.47 -26.38 1.42
C LEU A 197 32.84 -25.07 0.92
N ILE A 198 32.29 -25.05 -0.28
CA ILE A 198 31.64 -23.83 -0.82
C ILE A 198 30.36 -23.50 -0.08
N ASN A 199 29.71 -24.50 0.51
CA ASN A 199 28.46 -24.37 1.26
C ASN A 199 28.67 -24.40 2.80
N ARG A 200 29.90 -24.26 3.29
CA ARG A 200 30.28 -24.35 4.73
C ARG A 200 29.48 -23.43 5.62
N LYS A 201 28.95 -22.33 5.10
CA LYS A 201 28.11 -21.36 5.84
C LYS A 201 26.89 -22.04 6.52
N TYR A 202 26.30 -23.08 5.88
CA TYR A 202 25.17 -23.81 6.49
C TYR A 202 25.60 -24.58 7.75
N TYR A 203 26.76 -25.22 7.73
CA TYR A 203 27.26 -25.94 8.89
C TYR A 203 27.66 -25.00 10.03
N ILE A 204 28.37 -23.91 9.72
CA ILE A 204 28.81 -22.94 10.72
C ILE A 204 27.58 -22.30 11.41
N ASN A 205 26.64 -21.80 10.62
CA ASN A 205 25.46 -21.15 11.17
C ASN A 205 24.50 -22.17 11.84
N GLY A 206 24.31 -23.33 11.22
CA GLY A 206 23.41 -24.36 11.73
C GLY A 206 23.86 -24.91 13.10
N PHE A 207 25.12 -25.28 13.25
CA PHE A 207 25.65 -25.78 14.54
C PHE A 207 25.74 -24.65 15.59
N LYS A 208 26.10 -23.42 15.18
CA LYS A 208 26.10 -22.27 16.09
C LYS A 208 24.72 -22.02 16.70
N THR A 209 23.66 -21.97 15.86
CA THR A 209 22.29 -21.72 16.32
C THR A 209 21.74 -22.90 17.14
N LEU A 210 22.14 -24.13 16.82
CA LEU A 210 21.76 -25.32 17.57
C LEU A 210 22.36 -25.28 19.01
N LEU A 211 23.65 -24.91 19.14
CA LEU A 211 24.32 -24.75 20.43
C LEU A 211 23.69 -23.64 21.30
N HIS A 212 23.16 -22.59 20.69
CA HIS A 212 22.45 -21.51 21.37
C HIS A 212 20.97 -21.86 21.67
N ARG A 213 20.55 -23.13 21.48
CA ARG A 213 19.16 -23.62 21.71
C ARG A 213 18.09 -22.86 20.90
N ALA A 214 18.50 -22.34 19.75
CA ALA A 214 17.64 -21.61 18.79
C ALA A 214 17.77 -22.22 17.39
N PRO A 215 17.41 -23.50 17.20
CA PRO A 215 17.62 -24.20 15.94
C PRO A 215 16.85 -23.52 14.81
N THR A 216 17.59 -23.22 13.74
CA THR A 216 17.07 -22.59 12.53
C THR A 216 17.02 -23.60 11.39
N MET A 217 16.55 -23.14 10.22
CA MET A 217 16.58 -23.93 9.00
C MET A 217 18.00 -24.45 8.66
N ASP A 218 19.04 -23.63 8.87
CA ASP A 218 20.44 -24.03 8.61
C ASP A 218 20.85 -25.18 9.55
N ALA A 219 20.25 -25.28 10.77
CA ALA A 219 20.49 -26.42 11.66
C ALA A 219 19.92 -27.74 11.09
N LEU A 220 18.72 -27.71 10.49
CA LEU A 220 18.14 -28.91 9.83
C LEU A 220 19.01 -29.40 8.68
N ILE A 221 19.49 -28.46 7.85
CA ILE A 221 20.38 -28.76 6.72
C ILE A 221 21.71 -29.31 7.23
N ALA A 222 22.33 -28.67 8.24
CA ALA A 222 23.61 -29.07 8.80
C ALA A 222 23.55 -30.48 9.43
N VAL A 223 22.46 -30.77 10.21
CA VAL A 223 22.27 -32.08 10.81
C VAL A 223 21.97 -33.14 9.75
N GLY A 224 21.06 -32.86 8.80
CA GLY A 224 20.66 -33.83 7.77
C GLY A 224 21.81 -34.18 6.82
N SER A 225 22.46 -33.16 6.20
CA SER A 225 23.60 -33.39 5.31
C SER A 225 24.84 -33.88 6.06
N GLY A 226 25.07 -33.41 7.31
CA GLY A 226 26.17 -33.87 8.15
C GLY A 226 26.04 -35.35 8.54
N ALA A 227 24.83 -35.82 8.89
CA ALA A 227 24.57 -37.21 9.19
C ALA A 227 24.79 -38.11 7.95
N ALA A 228 24.38 -37.65 6.77
CA ALA A 228 24.66 -38.34 5.50
C ALA A 228 26.16 -38.48 5.22
N LEU A 229 26.94 -37.40 5.44
CA LEU A 229 28.42 -37.43 5.30
C LEU A 229 29.09 -38.37 6.27
N VAL A 230 28.74 -38.30 7.56
CA VAL A 230 29.32 -39.14 8.62
C VAL A 230 29.03 -40.60 8.34
N TYR A 231 27.79 -40.92 7.94
CA TYR A 231 27.44 -42.31 7.61
C TYR A 231 28.09 -42.80 6.32
N GLY A 232 28.21 -41.93 5.28
CA GLY A 232 28.96 -42.23 4.07
C GLY A 232 30.44 -42.53 4.34
N ILE A 233 31.09 -41.78 5.25
CA ILE A 233 32.46 -42.04 5.70
C ILE A 233 32.52 -43.40 6.44
N TYR A 234 31.55 -43.71 7.31
CA TYR A 234 31.45 -45.01 7.96
C TYR A 234 31.33 -46.15 6.93
N ALA A 235 30.46 -46.03 5.93
CA ALA A 235 30.30 -47.00 4.85
C ALA A 235 31.59 -47.16 4.05
N LEU A 236 32.30 -46.09 3.72
CA LEU A 236 33.58 -46.13 3.04
C LEU A 236 34.64 -46.92 3.86
N VAL A 237 34.73 -46.70 5.17
CA VAL A 237 35.63 -47.46 6.04
C VAL A 237 35.25 -48.96 6.04
N ARG A 238 33.93 -49.24 6.10
CA ARG A 238 33.41 -50.62 6.08
C ARG A 238 33.71 -51.35 4.74
N ILE A 239 33.62 -50.64 3.61
CA ILE A 239 34.00 -51.16 2.28
C ILE A 239 35.49 -51.47 2.24
N GLY A 240 36.37 -50.58 2.76
CA GLY A 240 37.82 -50.78 2.76
C GLY A 240 38.31 -51.86 3.75
N THR A 241 37.52 -52.21 4.75
CA THR A 241 37.85 -53.22 5.77
C THR A 241 37.04 -54.52 5.64
N ALA A 242 36.21 -54.65 4.61
CA ALA A 242 35.35 -55.80 4.42
C ALA A 242 36.21 -57.06 4.12
N PRO A 243 35.90 -58.24 4.74
CA PRO A 243 36.67 -59.46 4.51
C PRO A 243 36.36 -60.10 3.17
N THR A 244 35.24 -59.83 2.54
CA THR A 244 34.86 -60.36 1.21
C THR A 244 34.28 -59.28 0.33
N PRO A 245 34.38 -59.36 -1.01
CA PRO A 245 33.75 -58.39 -1.93
C PRO A 245 32.24 -58.30 -1.77
N GLU A 246 31.55 -59.39 -1.46
CA GLU A 246 30.08 -59.40 -1.24
C GLU A 246 29.72 -58.60 0.00
N ALA A 247 30.51 -58.67 1.06
CA ALA A 247 30.34 -57.88 2.27
C ALA A 247 30.58 -56.38 2.00
N ALA A 248 31.59 -56.07 1.14
CA ALA A 248 31.81 -54.69 0.69
C ALA A 248 30.64 -54.16 -0.16
N HIS A 249 30.10 -54.95 -1.06
CA HIS A 249 28.96 -54.61 -1.92
C HIS A 249 27.71 -54.25 -1.13
N SER A 250 27.47 -54.89 0.01
CA SER A 250 26.30 -54.55 0.87
C SER A 250 26.34 -53.11 1.39
N PHE A 251 27.51 -52.50 1.55
CA PHE A 251 27.68 -51.11 1.99
C PHE A 251 27.71 -50.09 0.85
N MET A 252 27.78 -50.51 -0.42
CA MET A 252 27.76 -49.59 -1.57
C MET A 252 26.44 -48.84 -1.67
N HIS A 253 25.32 -49.50 -1.35
CA HIS A 253 24.01 -48.87 -1.34
C HIS A 253 23.79 -47.89 -0.13
N ASP A 254 24.74 -47.86 0.79
CA ASP A 254 24.72 -47.04 2.00
C ASP A 254 25.65 -45.81 1.89
N LEU A 255 26.23 -45.53 0.73
CA LEU A 255 26.95 -44.28 0.45
C LEU A 255 25.93 -43.18 0.23
N TYR A 256 25.90 -42.16 1.09
CA TYR A 256 24.97 -41.03 1.01
C TYR A 256 25.67 -39.72 0.64
N PHE A 257 26.84 -39.79 -0.05
CA PHE A 257 27.59 -38.62 -0.48
C PHE A 257 26.82 -37.81 -1.52
N GLU A 258 26.15 -38.49 -2.47
CA GLU A 258 25.25 -37.80 -3.42
C GLU A 258 24.08 -37.13 -2.74
N SER A 259 23.51 -37.75 -1.73
CA SER A 259 22.39 -37.16 -0.95
C SER A 259 22.81 -35.90 -0.22
N ALA A 260 23.98 -35.92 0.43
CA ALA A 260 24.54 -34.74 1.09
C ALA A 260 24.82 -33.59 0.10
N GLY A 261 25.46 -33.91 -1.04
CA GLY A 261 25.74 -32.97 -2.13
C GLY A 261 24.46 -32.37 -2.73
N MET A 262 23.46 -33.22 -2.99
CA MET A 262 22.15 -32.80 -3.55
C MET A 262 21.37 -31.91 -2.61
N ILE A 263 21.30 -32.24 -1.31
CA ILE A 263 20.65 -31.39 -0.30
C ILE A 263 21.25 -29.99 -0.32
N LEU A 264 22.59 -29.87 -0.23
CA LEU A 264 23.29 -28.58 -0.23
C LEU A 264 23.06 -27.79 -1.52
N THR A 265 23.10 -28.47 -2.67
CA THR A 265 22.94 -27.85 -4.00
C THR A 265 21.50 -27.34 -4.20
N LEU A 266 20.49 -28.18 -3.94
CA LEU A 266 19.08 -27.82 -4.12
C LEU A 266 18.62 -26.76 -3.11
N VAL A 267 19.09 -26.83 -1.87
CA VAL A 267 18.79 -25.79 -0.87
C VAL A 267 19.41 -24.45 -1.29
N THR A 268 20.65 -24.45 -1.80
CA THR A 268 21.30 -23.23 -2.29
C THR A 268 20.57 -22.66 -3.51
N LEU A 269 20.08 -23.52 -4.41
CA LEU A 269 19.25 -23.14 -5.55
C LEU A 269 17.93 -22.53 -5.09
N GLY A 270 17.26 -23.14 -4.11
CA GLY A 270 16.02 -22.60 -3.50
C GLY A 270 16.24 -21.22 -2.89
N LYS A 271 17.32 -21.04 -2.11
CA LYS A 271 17.70 -19.73 -1.54
C LYS A 271 18.05 -18.69 -2.60
N PHE A 272 18.63 -19.08 -3.70
CA PHE A 272 18.89 -18.18 -4.84
C PHE A 272 17.58 -17.67 -5.47
N PHE A 273 16.63 -18.57 -5.75
CA PHE A 273 15.31 -18.15 -6.26
C PHE A 273 14.58 -17.26 -5.27
N GLU A 274 14.67 -17.57 -3.98
CA GLU A 274 14.15 -16.73 -2.91
C GLU A 274 14.76 -15.31 -2.94
N ALA A 275 16.09 -15.19 -2.97
CA ALA A 275 16.80 -13.92 -3.02
C ALA A 275 16.45 -13.10 -4.28
N ARG A 276 16.41 -13.79 -5.44
CA ARG A 276 16.01 -13.17 -6.72
C ARG A 276 14.55 -12.66 -6.68
N ALA A 277 13.68 -13.40 -6.04
CA ALA A 277 12.28 -13.05 -5.91
C ALA A 277 12.09 -11.88 -4.94
N LYS A 278 12.78 -11.85 -3.81
CA LYS A 278 12.82 -10.69 -2.88
C LYS A 278 13.27 -9.43 -3.60
N ARG A 279 14.30 -9.51 -4.46
CA ARG A 279 14.73 -8.36 -5.26
C ARG A 279 13.60 -7.81 -6.15
N LYS A 280 12.87 -8.70 -6.85
CA LYS A 280 11.73 -8.28 -7.69
C LYS A 280 10.61 -7.60 -6.90
N THR A 281 10.43 -7.90 -5.62
CA THR A 281 9.39 -7.25 -4.80
C THR A 281 9.74 -5.81 -4.45
N GLY A 282 11.03 -5.45 -4.37
CA GLY A 282 11.51 -4.07 -4.15
C GLY A 282 11.48 -3.17 -5.39
N GLU A 283 11.25 -3.72 -6.60
CA GLU A 283 11.24 -2.94 -7.85
C GLU A 283 10.18 -1.82 -7.85
N ALA A 284 9.06 -1.98 -7.14
CA ALA A 284 8.02 -0.95 -7.07
C ALA A 284 8.51 0.29 -6.30
N ILE A 285 9.27 0.10 -5.21
CA ILE A 285 9.87 1.20 -4.44
C ILE A 285 11.02 1.82 -5.23
N ALA A 286 11.87 1.00 -5.86
CA ALA A 286 12.95 1.50 -6.71
C ALA A 286 12.41 2.36 -7.87
N ALA A 287 11.29 1.96 -8.49
CA ALA A 287 10.65 2.74 -9.55
C ALA A 287 10.14 4.12 -9.07
N LEU A 288 9.70 4.25 -7.81
CA LEU A 288 9.37 5.55 -7.22
C LEU A 288 10.64 6.40 -6.99
N MET A 289 11.74 5.78 -6.56
CA MET A 289 13.01 6.49 -6.37
C MET A 289 13.62 6.97 -7.70
N ASP A 290 13.44 6.20 -8.78
CA ASP A 290 13.93 6.55 -10.13
C ASP A 290 13.18 7.76 -10.75
N LEU A 291 12.03 8.16 -10.19
CA LEU A 291 11.30 9.37 -10.63
C LEU A 291 12.00 10.66 -10.22
N ARG A 292 12.87 10.62 -9.22
CA ARG A 292 13.57 11.79 -8.70
C ARG A 292 14.66 12.26 -9.70
N PRO A 293 14.59 13.51 -10.22
CA PRO A 293 15.67 14.06 -11.03
C PRO A 293 16.97 14.14 -10.22
N GLN A 294 18.11 14.02 -10.88
CA GLN A 294 19.40 14.13 -10.21
C GLN A 294 19.91 15.55 -10.10
N THR A 295 19.42 16.45 -10.95
CA THR A 295 19.85 17.86 -11.03
C THR A 295 18.65 18.79 -11.17
N ALA A 296 18.82 20.04 -10.74
CA ALA A 296 17.85 21.12 -10.86
C ALA A 296 18.50 22.38 -11.49
N GLU A 297 17.75 23.12 -12.30
CA GLU A 297 18.15 24.45 -12.78
C GLU A 297 17.66 25.50 -11.80
N VAL A 298 18.59 26.17 -11.10
CA VAL A 298 18.30 27.14 -10.03
C VAL A 298 18.79 28.53 -10.39
N ILE A 299 17.99 29.55 -10.12
CA ILE A 299 18.36 30.97 -10.30
C ILE A 299 18.96 31.49 -9.00
N ARG A 300 20.26 31.71 -8.97
CA ARG A 300 20.97 32.36 -7.86
C ARG A 300 21.76 33.56 -8.37
N GLY A 301 21.62 34.72 -7.72
CA GLY A 301 22.32 35.96 -8.15
C GLY A 301 22.01 36.40 -9.58
N GLY A 302 20.79 36.16 -10.09
CA GLY A 302 20.37 36.52 -11.45
C GLY A 302 20.93 35.64 -12.57
N ARG A 303 21.57 34.50 -12.23
CA ARG A 303 22.09 33.52 -13.20
C ARG A 303 21.47 32.17 -12.96
N THR A 304 21.08 31.49 -14.03
CA THR A 304 20.63 30.08 -13.96
C THR A 304 21.85 29.17 -13.89
N ILE A 305 21.92 28.34 -12.86
CA ILE A 305 22.98 27.36 -12.63
C ILE A 305 22.36 25.98 -12.46
N GLN A 306 23.01 24.95 -12.97
CA GLN A 306 22.61 23.57 -12.73
C GLN A 306 23.28 23.05 -11.46
N LEU A 307 22.47 22.57 -10.52
CA LEU A 307 22.93 22.04 -9.23
C LEU A 307 22.45 20.59 -9.06
N PRO A 308 23.24 19.76 -8.36
CA PRO A 308 22.71 18.49 -7.81
C PRO A 308 21.50 18.79 -6.92
N ILE A 309 20.48 17.89 -6.93
CA ILE A 309 19.21 18.11 -6.23
C ILE A 309 19.41 18.26 -4.71
N GLU A 310 20.44 17.62 -4.15
CA GLU A 310 20.79 17.69 -2.74
C GLU A 310 21.30 19.07 -2.28
N GLN A 311 21.64 19.95 -3.24
CA GLN A 311 22.14 21.30 -2.97
C GLN A 311 21.05 22.38 -3.13
N VAL A 312 19.83 21.99 -3.55
CA VAL A 312 18.68 22.87 -3.61
C VAL A 312 18.20 23.17 -2.20
N GLN A 313 17.92 24.44 -1.92
CA GLN A 313 17.46 24.93 -0.63
C GLN A 313 16.03 25.47 -0.70
N THR A 314 15.33 25.42 0.44
CA THR A 314 14.01 26.05 0.53
C THR A 314 14.11 27.54 0.24
N GLY A 315 13.22 28.04 -0.63
CA GLY A 315 13.23 29.43 -1.11
C GLY A 315 13.98 29.65 -2.42
N ASP A 316 14.76 28.68 -2.92
CA ASP A 316 15.40 28.79 -4.24
C ASP A 316 14.35 28.92 -5.36
N LEU A 317 14.69 29.70 -6.38
CA LEU A 317 13.90 29.81 -7.60
C LEU A 317 14.37 28.75 -8.60
N VAL A 318 13.49 27.81 -8.91
CA VAL A 318 13.79 26.66 -9.77
C VAL A 318 13.07 26.83 -11.11
N VAL A 319 13.79 26.63 -12.20
CA VAL A 319 13.27 26.71 -13.58
C VAL A 319 12.88 25.32 -14.04
N VAL A 320 11.67 25.17 -14.59
CA VAL A 320 11.19 23.91 -15.18
C VAL A 320 10.65 24.19 -16.58
N ARG A 321 11.08 23.38 -17.54
CA ARG A 321 10.68 23.46 -18.94
C ARG A 321 9.79 22.29 -19.36
N GLY A 322 9.06 22.46 -20.45
CA GLY A 322 8.31 21.35 -21.05
C GLY A 322 9.20 20.13 -21.31
N GLY A 323 8.75 18.95 -20.92
CA GLY A 323 9.48 17.69 -20.99
C GLY A 323 10.36 17.38 -19.78
N GLN A 324 10.56 18.33 -18.85
CA GLN A 324 11.36 18.12 -17.64
C GLN A 324 10.50 17.64 -16.46
N SER A 325 11.11 16.87 -15.57
CA SER A 325 10.53 16.53 -14.28
C SER A 325 10.78 17.65 -13.27
N VAL A 326 9.79 17.96 -12.43
CA VAL A 326 9.86 18.94 -11.35
C VAL A 326 10.83 18.42 -10.29
N PRO A 327 11.89 19.16 -9.89
CA PRO A 327 12.93 18.63 -9.04
C PRO A 327 12.51 18.48 -7.56
N VAL A 328 11.79 19.46 -7.03
CA VAL A 328 11.38 19.56 -5.61
C VAL A 328 9.96 20.11 -5.52
N ASP A 329 9.33 20.05 -4.35
CA ASP A 329 8.01 20.64 -4.15
C ASP A 329 8.10 22.17 -4.09
N GLY A 330 7.11 22.88 -4.63
CA GLY A 330 7.14 24.34 -4.63
C GLY A 330 5.85 25.00 -5.05
N VAL A 331 5.93 26.34 -5.22
CA VAL A 331 4.82 27.18 -5.67
C VAL A 331 5.28 27.98 -6.90
N ILE A 332 4.45 27.98 -7.95
CA ILE A 332 4.75 28.70 -9.20
C ILE A 332 4.76 30.19 -8.93
N THR A 333 5.85 30.88 -9.28
CA THR A 333 6.00 32.34 -9.19
C THR A 333 5.82 33.04 -10.52
N GLU A 334 6.17 32.36 -11.61
CA GLU A 334 6.07 32.89 -12.99
C GLU A 334 5.72 31.78 -13.98
N GLY A 335 4.88 32.07 -14.97
CA GLY A 335 4.52 31.16 -16.06
C GLY A 335 3.35 30.25 -15.72
N SER A 336 3.16 29.21 -16.57
CA SER A 336 2.15 28.17 -16.39
C SER A 336 2.59 26.89 -17.12
N ALA A 337 2.07 25.74 -16.69
CA ALA A 337 2.37 24.45 -17.32
C ALA A 337 1.23 23.44 -17.13
N PHE A 338 1.17 22.48 -18.05
CA PHE A 338 0.40 21.24 -17.90
C PHE A 338 1.29 20.17 -17.29
N LEU A 339 0.98 19.76 -16.05
CA LEU A 339 1.76 18.79 -15.27
C LEU A 339 1.10 17.42 -15.31
N ASP A 340 1.85 16.41 -15.68
CA ASP A 340 1.49 15.01 -15.52
C ASP A 340 1.86 14.57 -14.11
N GLU A 341 0.85 14.45 -13.27
CA GLU A 341 0.98 14.02 -11.87
C GLU A 341 0.75 12.50 -11.69
N SER A 342 0.58 11.76 -12.80
CA SER A 342 0.18 10.35 -12.79
C SER A 342 1.13 9.42 -12.01
N ALA A 343 2.41 9.76 -11.96
CA ALA A 343 3.41 9.00 -11.21
C ALA A 343 3.22 9.08 -9.68
N ILE A 344 2.61 10.15 -9.18
CA ILE A 344 2.38 10.43 -7.76
C ILE A 344 0.91 10.17 -7.39
N THR A 345 -0.02 10.77 -8.14
CA THR A 345 -1.46 10.68 -7.86
C THR A 345 -2.13 9.48 -8.54
N GLY A 346 -1.56 8.96 -9.62
CA GLY A 346 -2.17 7.94 -10.48
C GLY A 346 -3.24 8.50 -11.44
N GLU A 347 -3.39 9.84 -11.56
CA GLU A 347 -4.30 10.48 -12.52
C GLU A 347 -3.64 10.63 -13.86
N SER A 348 -4.26 10.12 -14.94
CA SER A 348 -3.68 10.15 -16.28
C SER A 348 -3.85 11.46 -17.01
N MET A 349 -4.76 12.34 -16.56
CA MET A 349 -5.02 13.64 -17.21
C MET A 349 -4.04 14.70 -16.66
N PRO A 350 -3.27 15.39 -17.53
CA PRO A 350 -2.41 16.48 -17.09
C PRO A 350 -3.23 17.62 -16.47
N VAL A 351 -2.73 18.16 -15.35
CA VAL A 351 -3.38 19.26 -14.60
C VAL A 351 -2.71 20.58 -15.01
N GLU A 352 -3.51 21.59 -15.35
CA GLU A 352 -3.00 22.93 -15.60
C GLU A 352 -2.69 23.65 -14.27
N ARG A 353 -1.48 24.19 -14.15
CA ARG A 353 -1.02 24.97 -12.99
C ARG A 353 -0.58 26.36 -13.41
N HIS A 354 -1.04 27.37 -12.67
CA HIS A 354 -0.75 28.80 -12.89
C HIS A 354 0.04 29.38 -11.72
N VAL A 355 0.40 30.64 -11.81
CA VAL A 355 1.05 31.41 -10.73
C VAL A 355 0.24 31.29 -9.42
N GLY A 356 0.93 30.98 -8.33
CA GLY A 356 0.35 30.67 -7.02
C GLY A 356 -0.07 29.21 -6.84
N GLY A 357 -0.06 28.38 -7.91
CA GLY A 357 -0.35 26.95 -7.83
C GLY A 357 0.81 26.17 -7.23
N THR A 358 0.48 25.16 -6.39
CA THR A 358 1.46 24.24 -5.84
C THR A 358 1.84 23.17 -6.87
N VAL A 359 3.11 22.78 -6.88
CA VAL A 359 3.66 21.72 -7.73
C VAL A 359 4.41 20.70 -6.87
N ILE A 360 4.31 19.44 -7.23
CA ILE A 360 4.91 18.32 -6.50
C ILE A 360 6.14 17.83 -7.26
N GLY A 361 7.21 17.55 -6.53
CA GLY A 361 8.43 16.96 -7.08
C GLY A 361 8.17 15.62 -7.78
N ALA A 362 8.96 15.33 -8.81
CA ALA A 362 8.84 14.16 -9.69
C ALA A 362 7.62 14.14 -10.65
N THR A 363 6.74 15.13 -10.62
CA THR A 363 5.75 15.33 -11.69
C THR A 363 6.43 15.81 -12.98
N VAL A 364 5.83 15.56 -14.15
CA VAL A 364 6.45 15.88 -15.44
C VAL A 364 5.71 17.01 -16.14
N SER A 365 6.40 18.10 -16.48
CA SER A 365 5.84 19.16 -17.32
C SER A 365 5.66 18.64 -18.75
N LYS A 366 4.41 18.45 -19.21
CA LYS A 366 4.13 18.05 -20.61
C LYS A 366 4.35 19.20 -21.59
N SER A 367 3.97 20.41 -21.15
CA SER A 367 4.14 21.62 -21.95
C SER A 367 4.18 22.84 -21.03
N GLY A 368 4.76 23.92 -21.51
CA GLY A 368 4.89 25.18 -20.79
C GLY A 368 6.28 25.41 -20.20
N TYR A 369 6.44 26.59 -19.62
CA TYR A 369 7.63 27.04 -18.90
C TYR A 369 7.17 27.74 -17.65
N PHE A 370 7.81 27.45 -16.54
CA PHE A 370 7.52 28.13 -15.30
C PHE A 370 8.74 28.23 -14.39
N VAL A 371 8.72 29.24 -13.53
CA VAL A 371 9.63 29.37 -12.40
C VAL A 371 8.85 29.14 -11.14
N MET A 372 9.37 28.29 -10.26
CA MET A 372 8.76 27.99 -8.97
C MET A 372 9.70 28.33 -7.83
N ARG A 373 9.14 28.68 -6.68
CA ARG A 373 9.89 28.79 -5.42
C ARG A 373 9.84 27.46 -4.69
N ALA A 374 10.98 26.87 -4.38
CA ALA A 374 11.08 25.63 -3.62
C ALA A 374 10.49 25.82 -2.21
N SER A 375 9.53 24.99 -1.84
CA SER A 375 8.88 24.98 -0.52
C SER A 375 9.37 23.84 0.37
N ARG A 376 9.55 22.63 -0.18
CA ARG A 376 10.09 21.44 0.48
C ARG A 376 11.19 20.83 -0.36
N VAL A 377 12.31 20.46 0.28
CA VAL A 377 13.51 19.95 -0.38
C VAL A 377 14.04 18.71 0.34
N GLY A 378 14.84 17.91 -0.34
CA GLY A 378 15.49 16.73 0.26
C GLY A 378 14.49 15.69 0.77
N ASP A 379 14.61 15.32 2.04
CA ASP A 379 13.78 14.28 2.68
C ASP A 379 12.36 14.77 3.03
N ASP A 380 12.13 16.09 2.98
CA ASP A 380 10.83 16.70 3.29
C ASP A 380 9.91 16.79 2.07
N THR A 381 10.39 16.43 0.86
CA THR A 381 9.55 16.40 -0.34
C THR A 381 8.45 15.35 -0.22
N THR A 382 7.29 15.63 -0.84
CA THR A 382 6.15 14.70 -0.88
C THR A 382 6.54 13.32 -1.39
N LEU A 383 7.37 13.22 -2.44
CA LEU A 383 7.88 11.95 -2.95
C LEU A 383 8.73 11.21 -1.89
N SER A 384 9.62 11.92 -1.18
CA SER A 384 10.46 11.32 -0.12
C SER A 384 9.60 10.79 1.03
N GLN A 385 8.55 11.52 1.42
CA GLN A 385 7.57 11.07 2.42
C GLN A 385 6.81 9.81 1.96
N ILE A 386 6.36 9.76 0.71
CA ILE A 386 5.70 8.58 0.12
C ILE A 386 6.63 7.36 0.18
N ILE A 387 7.88 7.52 -0.28
CA ILE A 387 8.88 6.44 -0.25
C ILE A 387 9.08 5.93 1.19
N ARG A 388 9.25 6.85 2.15
CA ARG A 388 9.41 6.51 3.56
C ARG A 388 8.20 5.75 4.12
N LEU A 389 6.97 6.19 3.85
CA LEU A 389 5.75 5.50 4.28
C LEU A 389 5.67 4.08 3.72
N VAL A 390 5.98 3.88 2.44
CA VAL A 390 5.97 2.54 1.81
C VAL A 390 7.06 1.64 2.40
N GLU A 391 8.25 2.18 2.69
CA GLU A 391 9.33 1.45 3.37
C GLU A 391 8.95 1.08 4.81
N GLU A 392 8.37 2.00 5.59
CA GLU A 392 7.93 1.77 6.97
C GLU A 392 6.79 0.74 7.01
N ALA A 393 5.81 0.83 6.11
CA ALA A 393 4.76 -0.17 5.97
C ALA A 393 5.32 -1.56 5.64
N GLY A 394 6.26 -1.64 4.68
CA GLY A 394 6.95 -2.89 4.33
C GLY A 394 7.85 -3.42 5.45
N ALA A 395 8.34 -2.54 6.34
CA ALA A 395 9.18 -2.90 7.48
C ALA A 395 8.37 -3.39 8.68
N SER A 396 7.14 -2.93 8.83
CA SER A 396 6.27 -3.28 9.96
C SER A 396 5.77 -4.74 9.87
N LYS A 397 5.43 -5.34 11.01
CA LYS A 397 4.92 -6.71 11.07
C LYS A 397 3.42 -6.73 11.34
N ALA A 398 2.66 -7.24 10.38
CA ALA A 398 1.25 -7.54 10.54
C ALA A 398 1.01 -8.62 11.63
N PRO A 399 -0.13 -8.63 12.34
CA PRO A 399 -0.48 -9.64 13.33
C PRO A 399 -0.37 -11.09 12.81
N ILE A 400 -0.81 -11.35 11.58
CA ILE A 400 -0.69 -12.66 10.93
C ILE A 400 0.77 -13.08 10.73
N ALA A 401 1.70 -12.14 10.51
CA ALA A 401 3.14 -12.42 10.40
C ALA A 401 3.72 -12.81 11.76
N LYS A 402 3.35 -12.09 12.83
CA LYS A 402 3.77 -12.42 14.20
C LYS A 402 3.33 -13.83 14.60
N LEU A 403 2.10 -14.24 14.21
CA LEU A 403 1.60 -15.60 14.43
C LEU A 403 2.41 -16.63 13.64
N ALA A 404 2.70 -16.38 12.37
CA ALA A 404 3.50 -17.27 11.52
C ALA A 404 4.93 -17.46 12.08
N ASP A 405 5.57 -16.38 12.54
CA ASP A 405 6.90 -16.42 13.17
C ASP A 405 6.89 -17.28 14.45
N LYS A 406 5.86 -17.13 15.29
CA LYS A 406 5.70 -17.94 16.53
C LYS A 406 5.54 -19.44 16.19
N VAL A 407 4.74 -19.76 15.19
CA VAL A 407 4.57 -21.14 14.70
C VAL A 407 5.89 -21.68 14.15
N ALA A 408 6.63 -20.91 13.33
CA ALA A 408 7.92 -21.32 12.79
C ALA A 408 8.95 -21.61 13.90
N GLY A 409 8.97 -20.82 14.96
CA GLY A 409 9.88 -21.02 16.10
C GLY A 409 9.67 -22.34 16.88
N VAL A 410 8.43 -22.83 16.92
CA VAL A 410 8.09 -24.13 17.56
C VAL A 410 8.26 -25.29 16.56
N PHE A 411 8.04 -25.05 15.29
CA PHE A 411 8.02 -26.09 14.25
C PHE A 411 9.37 -26.80 14.11
N VAL A 412 10.48 -26.08 14.09
CA VAL A 412 11.82 -26.67 13.89
C VAL A 412 12.21 -27.66 15.00
N PRO A 413 12.10 -27.32 16.32
CA PRO A 413 12.30 -28.29 17.39
C PRO A 413 11.40 -29.53 17.29
N VAL A 414 10.11 -29.35 16.98
CA VAL A 414 9.14 -30.44 16.85
C VAL A 414 9.55 -31.39 15.74
N VAL A 415 9.97 -30.89 14.59
CA VAL A 415 10.44 -31.70 13.47
C VAL A 415 11.70 -32.49 13.82
N MET A 416 12.64 -31.89 14.55
CA MET A 416 13.85 -32.59 15.02
C MET A 416 13.46 -33.77 15.95
N CYS A 417 12.48 -33.59 16.83
CA CYS A 417 11.95 -34.67 17.64
C CYS A 417 11.26 -35.76 16.78
N ILE A 418 10.45 -35.38 15.79
CA ILE A 418 9.80 -36.34 14.87
C ILE A 418 10.86 -37.15 14.12
N ALA A 419 11.91 -36.53 13.62
CA ALA A 419 13.00 -37.22 12.92
C ALA A 419 13.70 -38.24 13.84
N LEU A 420 13.99 -37.84 15.08
CA LEU A 420 14.61 -38.74 16.06
C LEU A 420 13.69 -39.93 16.39
N VAL A 421 12.41 -39.64 16.65
CA VAL A 421 11.39 -40.66 16.92
C VAL A 421 11.24 -41.62 15.74
N THR A 422 11.24 -41.09 14.51
CA THR A 422 11.19 -41.89 13.29
C THR A 422 12.37 -42.87 13.21
N ALA A 423 13.61 -42.38 13.46
CA ALA A 423 14.78 -43.25 13.48
C ALA A 423 14.66 -44.37 14.54
N VAL A 424 14.24 -44.03 15.76
CA VAL A 424 14.08 -45.01 16.86
C VAL A 424 13.01 -46.05 16.51
N ILE A 425 11.87 -45.63 15.97
CA ILE A 425 10.77 -46.55 15.59
C ILE A 425 11.27 -47.59 14.57
N TRP A 426 11.98 -47.15 13.50
CA TRP A 426 12.44 -48.05 12.49
C TRP A 426 13.55 -49.00 12.97
N LEU A 427 14.43 -48.56 13.88
CA LEU A 427 15.42 -49.41 14.52
C LEU A 427 14.73 -50.48 15.40
N LEU A 428 13.69 -50.08 16.15
CA LEU A 428 12.90 -51.00 16.98
C LEU A 428 12.06 -51.98 16.14
N ALA A 429 11.66 -51.56 14.92
CA ALA A 429 10.98 -52.44 13.95
C ALA A 429 11.92 -53.42 13.25
N GLY A 430 13.24 -53.41 13.55
CA GLY A 430 14.23 -54.36 13.02
C GLY A 430 14.82 -53.96 11.64
N GLU A 431 14.55 -52.74 11.18
CA GLU A 431 15.14 -52.23 9.94
C GLU A 431 16.61 -51.82 10.15
N THR A 432 17.35 -51.72 9.06
CA THR A 432 18.77 -51.36 9.13
C THR A 432 18.99 -49.94 9.64
N PRO A 433 20.14 -49.63 10.31
CA PRO A 433 20.51 -48.29 10.70
C PRO A 433 20.54 -47.31 9.51
N SER A 434 20.94 -47.73 8.34
CA SER A 434 20.92 -47.02 7.08
C SER A 434 19.50 -46.57 6.70
N PHE A 435 18.53 -47.49 6.75
CA PHE A 435 17.13 -47.20 6.46
C PHE A 435 16.55 -46.21 7.46
N ALA A 436 16.76 -46.44 8.75
CA ALA A 436 16.29 -45.56 9.81
C ALA A 436 16.85 -44.13 9.69
N LEU A 437 18.16 -44.02 9.40
CA LEU A 437 18.84 -42.73 9.20
C LEU A 437 18.28 -41.98 7.99
N THR A 438 18.10 -42.71 6.85
CA THR A 438 17.55 -42.11 5.62
C THR A 438 16.13 -41.55 5.85
N ARG A 439 15.27 -42.23 6.61
CA ARG A 439 13.93 -41.74 6.97
C ARG A 439 14.03 -40.48 7.82
N ALA A 440 14.89 -40.46 8.84
CA ALA A 440 15.12 -39.29 9.68
C ALA A 440 15.64 -38.11 8.88
N ILE A 441 16.63 -38.32 7.99
CA ILE A 441 17.16 -37.26 7.09
C ILE A 441 16.04 -36.75 6.16
N SER A 442 15.24 -37.64 5.57
CA SER A 442 14.12 -37.24 4.70
C SER A 442 13.11 -36.36 5.44
N VAL A 443 12.77 -36.70 6.71
CA VAL A 443 11.91 -35.88 7.57
C VAL A 443 12.52 -34.50 7.81
N LEU A 444 13.81 -34.41 8.18
CA LEU A 444 14.50 -33.14 8.42
C LEU A 444 14.49 -32.24 7.20
N VAL A 445 14.75 -32.80 6.02
CA VAL A 445 14.90 -32.04 4.78
C VAL A 445 13.55 -31.53 4.26
N ILE A 446 12.52 -32.38 4.18
CA ILE A 446 11.20 -31.97 3.65
C ILE A 446 10.51 -30.95 4.55
N SER A 447 10.79 -30.98 5.85
CA SER A 447 10.13 -30.15 6.84
C SER A 447 10.66 -28.71 6.92
N CYS A 448 11.48 -28.28 5.99
CA CYS A 448 11.97 -26.89 6.03
C CYS A 448 10.82 -25.87 5.86
N PRO A 449 10.57 -24.96 6.82
CA PRO A 449 9.52 -23.95 6.71
C PRO A 449 9.96 -22.72 5.90
N CYS A 450 10.74 -22.90 4.82
CA CYS A 450 11.32 -21.81 4.04
C CYS A 450 10.25 -20.89 3.45
N ALA A 451 9.21 -21.47 2.88
CA ALA A 451 8.10 -20.74 2.28
C ALA A 451 7.26 -19.94 3.32
N LEU A 452 7.15 -20.45 4.55
CA LEU A 452 6.37 -19.82 5.62
C LEU A 452 6.91 -18.43 5.99
N GLY A 453 8.24 -18.29 6.09
CA GLY A 453 8.88 -17.03 6.43
C GLY A 453 8.75 -15.95 5.35
N LEU A 454 8.39 -16.33 4.11
CA LEU A 454 8.19 -15.41 2.97
C LEU A 454 6.72 -15.13 2.68
N ALA A 455 5.83 -16.01 3.10
CA ALA A 455 4.41 -15.98 2.73
C ALA A 455 3.73 -14.63 3.02
N THR A 456 4.01 -14.03 4.16
CA THR A 456 3.42 -12.76 4.60
C THR A 456 4.22 -11.53 4.13
N PRO A 457 5.56 -11.42 4.40
CA PRO A 457 6.28 -10.18 4.10
C PRO A 457 6.31 -9.85 2.61
N VAL A 458 6.44 -10.85 1.73
CA VAL A 458 6.47 -10.62 0.28
C VAL A 458 5.10 -10.11 -0.22
N ALA A 459 3.99 -10.69 0.26
CA ALA A 459 2.66 -10.26 -0.14
C ALA A 459 2.34 -8.85 0.37
N ILE A 460 2.74 -8.49 1.60
CA ILE A 460 2.60 -7.13 2.15
C ILE A 460 3.40 -6.14 1.30
N MET A 461 4.68 -6.40 1.04
CA MET A 461 5.53 -5.50 0.26
C MET A 461 5.00 -5.27 -1.15
N VAL A 462 4.51 -6.34 -1.82
CA VAL A 462 3.87 -6.19 -3.14
C VAL A 462 2.57 -5.43 -3.02
N GLY A 463 1.74 -5.72 -2.01
CA GLY A 463 0.46 -5.06 -1.77
C GLY A 463 0.62 -3.57 -1.48
N THR A 464 1.52 -3.17 -0.57
CA THR A 464 1.80 -1.76 -0.28
C THR A 464 2.40 -1.03 -1.47
N GLY A 465 3.30 -1.67 -2.23
CA GLY A 465 3.86 -1.10 -3.46
C GLY A 465 2.81 -0.92 -4.57
N VAL A 466 1.87 -1.84 -4.72
CA VAL A 466 0.73 -1.71 -5.64
C VAL A 466 -0.21 -0.61 -5.17
N GLY A 467 -0.46 -0.51 -3.84
CA GLY A 467 -1.23 0.58 -3.24
C GLY A 467 -0.63 1.93 -3.60
N ALA A 468 0.65 2.13 -3.31
CA ALA A 468 1.37 3.38 -3.58
C ALA A 468 1.30 3.79 -5.06
N LYS A 469 1.49 2.83 -5.98
CA LYS A 469 1.36 3.08 -7.43
C LYS A 469 -0.05 3.56 -7.83
N ASN A 470 -1.08 3.22 -7.07
CA ASN A 470 -2.46 3.62 -7.31
C ASN A 470 -2.91 4.79 -6.41
N GLY A 471 -1.98 5.48 -5.74
CA GLY A 471 -2.29 6.61 -4.87
C GLY A 471 -2.84 6.22 -3.49
N VAL A 472 -2.70 4.96 -3.07
CA VAL A 472 -3.12 4.46 -1.75
C VAL A 472 -1.88 4.14 -0.91
N LEU A 473 -1.65 4.92 0.13
CA LEU A 473 -0.51 4.76 1.03
C LEU A 473 -0.94 4.12 2.35
N PHE A 474 -0.43 2.93 2.64
CA PHE A 474 -0.59 2.28 3.94
C PHE A 474 0.55 2.69 4.86
N GLN A 475 0.28 3.15 6.07
CA GLN A 475 1.31 3.52 7.04
C GLN A 475 1.95 2.31 7.73
N SER A 476 1.24 1.18 7.77
CA SER A 476 1.73 -0.05 8.37
C SER A 476 1.14 -1.31 7.73
N ALA A 477 1.82 -2.44 7.92
CA ALA A 477 1.27 -3.75 7.54
C ALA A 477 0.03 -4.12 8.38
N GLU A 478 -0.07 -3.58 9.59
CA GLU A 478 -1.23 -3.75 10.46
C GLU A 478 -2.45 -3.01 9.92
N ALA A 479 -2.28 -1.77 9.42
CA ALA A 479 -3.31 -1.01 8.73
C ALA A 479 -3.85 -1.78 7.51
N LEU A 480 -2.93 -2.32 6.67
CA LEU A 480 -3.31 -3.15 5.53
C LEU A 480 -4.06 -4.43 5.97
N GLU A 481 -3.65 -5.07 7.07
CA GLU A 481 -4.33 -6.25 7.60
C GLU A 481 -5.70 -5.88 8.18
N ASN A 482 -5.82 -4.84 9.01
CA ASN A 482 -7.06 -4.47 9.69
C ASN A 482 -8.15 -4.05 8.70
N LEU A 483 -7.77 -3.36 7.61
CA LEU A 483 -8.70 -2.85 6.61
C LEU A 483 -9.54 -3.94 5.93
N HIS A 484 -9.04 -5.19 5.81
CA HIS A 484 -9.81 -6.27 5.19
C HIS A 484 -11.03 -6.71 6.01
N ASN A 485 -11.01 -6.48 7.33
CA ASN A 485 -12.04 -6.88 8.28
C ASN A 485 -13.10 -5.81 8.55
N VAL A 486 -12.99 -4.63 7.92
CA VAL A 486 -13.94 -3.53 8.10
C VAL A 486 -15.35 -3.97 7.71
N THR A 487 -16.30 -3.70 8.61
CA THR A 487 -17.73 -3.99 8.47
C THR A 487 -18.60 -2.74 8.46
N SER A 488 -18.08 -1.60 8.93
CA SER A 488 -18.75 -0.31 8.92
C SER A 488 -17.78 0.80 8.50
N ALA A 489 -18.21 1.66 7.58
CA ALA A 489 -17.49 2.84 7.13
C ALA A 489 -18.26 4.09 7.57
N ILE A 490 -17.64 4.93 8.38
CA ILE A 490 -18.14 6.25 8.75
C ILE A 490 -17.42 7.26 7.85
N MET A 491 -18.19 8.08 7.14
CA MET A 491 -17.66 9.09 6.23
C MET A 491 -18.04 10.48 6.71
N ASP A 492 -17.06 11.37 6.82
CA ASP A 492 -17.37 12.79 6.96
C ASP A 492 -18.02 13.34 5.68
N LYS A 493 -18.76 14.44 5.80
CA LYS A 493 -19.36 15.11 4.64
C LYS A 493 -18.33 15.94 3.88
N THR A 494 -17.77 16.94 4.56
CA THR A 494 -17.04 18.05 3.94
C THR A 494 -15.65 17.62 3.48
N GLY A 495 -15.30 17.86 2.20
CA GLY A 495 -14.01 17.46 1.65
C GLY A 495 -13.85 15.95 1.41
N THR A 496 -14.75 15.13 1.97
CA THR A 496 -14.73 13.66 1.85
C THR A 496 -15.70 13.19 0.78
N VAL A 497 -17.02 13.33 1.00
CA VAL A 497 -18.04 12.99 -0.01
C VAL A 497 -18.38 14.17 -0.90
N THR A 498 -18.04 15.39 -0.48
CA THR A 498 -18.20 16.63 -1.22
C THR A 498 -16.84 17.18 -1.66
N GLU A 499 -16.85 18.14 -2.58
CA GLU A 499 -15.61 18.80 -3.07
C GLU A 499 -14.87 19.58 -1.96
N GLY A 500 -15.56 19.94 -0.85
CA GLY A 500 -15.01 20.74 0.24
C GLY A 500 -14.81 22.22 -0.15
N ARG A 501 -15.29 22.58 -1.31
CA ARG A 501 -15.24 23.95 -1.85
C ARG A 501 -16.64 24.38 -2.25
N PRO A 502 -17.26 25.35 -1.55
CA PRO A 502 -18.56 25.87 -1.93
C PRO A 502 -18.55 26.43 -3.36
N VAL A 503 -19.62 26.15 -4.11
CA VAL A 503 -19.85 26.69 -5.44
C VAL A 503 -21.23 27.34 -5.53
N VAL A 504 -21.37 28.34 -6.40
CA VAL A 504 -22.67 28.93 -6.71
C VAL A 504 -23.45 27.95 -7.58
N THR A 505 -24.60 27.51 -7.09
CA THR A 505 -25.48 26.55 -7.79
C THR A 505 -26.66 27.22 -8.47
N ASP A 506 -27.17 28.32 -7.90
CA ASP A 506 -28.33 29.06 -8.44
C ASP A 506 -28.13 30.56 -8.27
N VAL A 507 -28.59 31.29 -9.25
CA VAL A 507 -28.64 32.77 -9.22
C VAL A 507 -30.02 33.22 -9.66
N GLN A 508 -30.64 34.08 -8.87
CA GLN A 508 -31.93 34.68 -9.21
C GLN A 508 -31.83 36.20 -9.08
N THR A 509 -32.34 36.93 -10.06
CA THR A 509 -32.35 38.40 -10.09
C THR A 509 -33.75 38.96 -9.94
N TRP A 510 -33.86 40.16 -9.37
CA TRP A 510 -35.10 40.90 -9.24
C TRP A 510 -34.89 42.40 -9.58
N GLY A 511 -35.43 42.83 -10.70
CA GLY A 511 -35.39 44.23 -11.12
C GLY A 511 -34.07 44.75 -11.65
N VAL A 512 -33.05 43.87 -11.79
CA VAL A 512 -31.72 44.18 -12.36
C VAL A 512 -31.30 43.11 -13.34
N GLU A 513 -30.42 43.48 -14.27
CA GLU A 513 -29.80 42.54 -15.18
C GLU A 513 -28.79 41.64 -14.44
N THR A 514 -28.61 40.40 -14.94
CA THR A 514 -27.70 39.44 -14.30
C THR A 514 -26.27 39.94 -14.20
N GLU A 515 -25.77 40.64 -15.24
CA GLU A 515 -24.44 41.24 -15.23
C GLU A 515 -24.25 42.30 -14.16
N GLU A 516 -25.28 43.05 -13.90
CA GLU A 516 -25.29 44.08 -12.83
C GLU A 516 -25.22 43.46 -11.45
N LEU A 517 -26.02 42.39 -11.20
CA LEU A 517 -25.98 41.61 -9.96
C LEU A 517 -24.61 40.96 -9.77
N LEU A 518 -24.02 40.38 -10.81
CA LEU A 518 -22.69 39.74 -10.75
C LEU A 518 -21.59 40.76 -10.43
N SER A 519 -21.65 41.97 -11.01
CA SER A 519 -20.68 43.03 -10.75
C SER A 519 -20.80 43.58 -9.32
N LEU A 520 -22.05 43.72 -8.82
CA LEU A 520 -22.33 44.09 -7.43
C LEU A 520 -21.77 43.02 -6.46
N ALA A 521 -22.09 41.75 -6.70
CA ALA A 521 -21.68 40.64 -5.88
C ALA A 521 -20.14 40.49 -5.84
N LEU A 522 -19.47 40.57 -7.01
CA LEU A 522 -18.01 40.60 -7.09
C LEU A 522 -17.41 41.73 -6.23
N SER A 523 -17.96 42.93 -6.33
CA SER A 523 -17.40 44.08 -5.66
C SER A 523 -17.55 44.01 -4.13
N LEU A 524 -18.68 43.49 -3.65
CA LEU A 524 -18.96 43.33 -2.22
C LEU A 524 -18.12 42.17 -1.64
N GLU A 525 -18.17 40.98 -2.27
CA GLU A 525 -17.63 39.73 -1.70
C GLU A 525 -16.11 39.63 -1.84
N LYS A 526 -15.46 40.30 -2.81
CA LYS A 526 -14.01 40.31 -2.98
C LYS A 526 -13.23 40.81 -1.74
N ARG A 527 -13.89 41.49 -0.84
CA ARG A 527 -13.31 42.04 0.42
C ARG A 527 -13.64 41.22 1.65
N SER A 528 -14.37 40.12 1.46
CA SER A 528 -14.74 39.19 2.52
C SER A 528 -13.86 37.98 2.52
N ASP A 529 -13.36 37.58 3.67
CA ASP A 529 -12.55 36.33 3.84
C ASP A 529 -13.41 35.07 4.03
N HIS A 530 -14.75 35.21 3.90
CA HIS A 530 -15.65 34.09 4.10
C HIS A 530 -15.62 33.11 2.95
N PRO A 531 -15.59 31.73 3.16
CA PRO A 531 -15.57 30.74 2.09
C PRO A 531 -16.73 30.85 1.07
N LEU A 532 -17.91 31.32 1.50
CA LEU A 532 -19.05 31.57 0.59
C LEU A 532 -18.79 32.77 -0.33
N ALA A 533 -18.09 33.79 0.16
CA ALA A 533 -17.70 34.95 -0.63
C ALA A 533 -16.75 34.54 -1.78
N ASP A 534 -15.75 33.71 -1.49
CA ASP A 534 -14.81 33.19 -2.50
C ASP A 534 -15.53 32.42 -3.63
N ALA A 535 -16.57 31.65 -3.29
CA ALA A 535 -17.40 30.97 -4.29
C ALA A 535 -18.12 31.95 -5.23
N ILE A 536 -18.68 33.02 -4.68
CA ILE A 536 -19.40 34.05 -5.46
C ILE A 536 -18.40 34.84 -6.32
N VAL A 537 -17.23 35.21 -5.78
CA VAL A 537 -16.18 35.93 -6.51
C VAL A 537 -15.70 35.11 -7.70
N ARG A 538 -15.38 33.83 -7.52
CA ARG A 538 -14.95 32.93 -8.61
C ARG A 538 -16.04 32.81 -9.67
N TYR A 539 -17.28 32.62 -9.27
CA TYR A 539 -18.40 32.51 -10.20
C TYR A 539 -18.58 33.78 -11.02
N ALA A 540 -18.57 34.97 -10.35
CA ALA A 540 -18.73 36.27 -11.02
C ALA A 540 -17.58 36.57 -11.99
N LEU A 541 -16.32 36.32 -11.59
CA LEU A 541 -15.15 36.46 -12.46
C LEU A 541 -15.23 35.53 -13.67
N GLY A 542 -15.62 34.27 -13.47
CA GLY A 542 -15.81 33.30 -14.56
C GLY A 542 -16.90 33.68 -15.57
N LYS A 543 -17.85 34.55 -15.15
CA LYS A 543 -18.89 35.14 -16.03
C LYS A 543 -18.49 36.49 -16.62
N GLY A 544 -17.27 36.98 -16.36
CA GLY A 544 -16.77 38.23 -16.92
C GLY A 544 -17.25 39.50 -16.19
N ALA A 545 -17.72 39.39 -14.95
CA ALA A 545 -18.15 40.53 -14.16
C ALA A 545 -17.00 41.53 -13.91
N LYS A 546 -17.34 42.82 -13.84
CA LYS A 546 -16.36 43.89 -13.58
C LYS A 546 -16.50 44.43 -12.16
N GLU A 547 -15.36 44.59 -11.49
CA GLU A 547 -15.34 45.23 -10.16
C GLU A 547 -15.72 46.68 -10.20
N ARG A 548 -16.50 47.17 -9.22
CA ARG A 548 -16.92 48.55 -9.01
C ARG A 548 -16.23 49.13 -7.79
N SER A 549 -16.27 50.46 -7.64
CA SER A 549 -15.69 51.15 -6.47
C SER A 549 -16.49 50.86 -5.23
N VAL A 550 -15.81 50.46 -4.13
CA VAL A 550 -16.43 50.12 -2.85
C VAL A 550 -15.87 50.97 -1.75
N THR A 551 -16.74 51.60 -0.97
CA THR A 551 -16.43 52.39 0.24
C THR A 551 -17.28 51.88 1.41
N ASP A 552 -16.92 52.31 2.62
CA ASP A 552 -17.68 52.05 3.86
C ASP A 552 -17.98 50.55 4.10
N PHE A 553 -17.01 49.69 3.82
CA PHE A 553 -17.12 48.24 3.99
C PHE A 553 -17.17 47.86 5.48
N GLU A 554 -18.20 47.15 5.85
CA GLU A 554 -18.40 46.62 7.21
C GLU A 554 -18.86 45.16 7.15
N MET A 555 -18.20 44.28 7.91
CA MET A 555 -18.63 42.90 8.11
C MET A 555 -19.50 42.79 9.36
N VAL A 556 -20.67 42.18 9.23
CA VAL A 556 -21.58 41.94 10.35
C VAL A 556 -21.55 40.48 10.69
N GLU A 557 -20.97 40.15 11.85
CA GLU A 557 -20.71 38.78 12.28
C GLU A 557 -21.98 37.90 12.24
N GLY A 558 -21.87 36.75 11.55
CA GLY A 558 -22.94 35.75 11.41
C GLY A 558 -24.14 36.21 10.57
N GLN A 559 -24.10 37.42 9.94
CA GLN A 559 -25.21 37.96 9.16
C GLN A 559 -24.83 38.23 7.69
N GLY A 560 -23.68 38.89 7.43
CA GLY A 560 -23.25 39.27 6.09
C GLY A 560 -22.39 40.53 6.06
N ILE A 561 -22.44 41.29 4.96
CA ILE A 561 -21.60 42.46 4.70
C ILE A 561 -22.45 43.67 4.27
N ARG A 562 -21.98 44.88 4.63
CA ARG A 562 -22.51 46.18 4.16
C ARG A 562 -21.40 47.01 3.53
N ALA A 563 -21.70 47.73 2.48
CA ALA A 563 -20.79 48.69 1.87
C ALA A 563 -21.55 49.68 1.00
N ALA A 564 -20.90 50.74 0.52
CA ALA A 564 -21.40 51.56 -0.57
C ALA A 564 -20.65 51.19 -1.86
N VAL A 565 -21.38 50.78 -2.90
CA VAL A 565 -20.88 50.48 -4.23
C VAL A 565 -21.24 51.60 -5.18
N ASP A 566 -20.24 52.28 -5.75
CA ASP A 566 -20.39 53.52 -6.55
C ASP A 566 -21.26 54.58 -5.80
N GLY A 567 -21.13 54.69 -4.47
CA GLY A 567 -21.88 55.58 -3.63
C GLY A 567 -23.31 55.14 -3.28
N VAL A 568 -23.75 53.96 -3.77
CA VAL A 568 -25.06 53.39 -3.48
C VAL A 568 -24.92 52.44 -2.27
N PRO A 569 -25.74 52.60 -1.20
CA PRO A 569 -25.73 51.69 -0.07
C PRO A 569 -26.16 50.26 -0.51
N CYS A 570 -25.30 49.28 -0.28
CA CYS A 570 -25.52 47.91 -0.64
C CYS A 570 -25.26 46.95 0.54
N MET A 571 -25.87 45.79 0.52
CA MET A 571 -25.64 44.74 1.49
C MET A 571 -25.78 43.34 0.85
N ALA A 572 -25.03 42.41 1.41
CA ALA A 572 -25.15 41.00 1.05
C ALA A 572 -25.16 40.13 2.33
N GLY A 573 -26.11 39.21 2.45
CA GLY A 573 -26.14 38.37 3.63
C GLY A 573 -27.39 37.48 3.72
N ASN A 574 -27.58 36.89 4.89
CA ASN A 574 -28.73 36.02 5.16
C ASN A 574 -30.02 36.83 5.39
N GLN A 575 -31.15 36.13 5.47
CA GLN A 575 -32.46 36.76 5.72
C GLN A 575 -32.50 37.60 7.01
N ARG A 576 -31.78 37.23 8.09
CA ARG A 576 -31.72 37.97 9.36
C ARG A 576 -31.11 39.36 9.16
N MET A 577 -30.07 39.49 8.35
CA MET A 577 -29.43 40.73 8.02
C MET A 577 -30.37 41.72 7.32
N LEU A 578 -31.14 41.22 6.34
CA LEU A 578 -32.11 42.04 5.61
C LEU A 578 -33.21 42.56 6.56
N LEU A 579 -33.77 41.69 7.40
CA LEU A 579 -34.80 42.06 8.38
C LEU A 579 -34.29 43.06 9.43
N ALA A 580 -33.07 42.88 9.93
CA ALA A 580 -32.43 43.79 10.90
C ALA A 580 -32.21 45.21 10.32
N ASN A 581 -32.08 45.32 8.98
CA ASN A 581 -31.94 46.59 8.27
C ASN A 581 -33.27 47.13 7.69
N GLY A 582 -34.40 46.56 8.12
CA GLY A 582 -35.73 47.02 7.72
C GLY A 582 -36.16 46.67 6.30
N LEU A 583 -35.48 45.65 5.69
CA LEU A 583 -35.81 45.10 4.37
C LEU A 583 -36.64 43.83 4.55
N ALA A 584 -37.90 43.85 4.17
CA ALA A 584 -38.75 42.68 4.15
C ALA A 584 -38.64 41.95 2.80
N LEU A 585 -38.41 40.63 2.84
CA LEU A 585 -38.49 39.78 1.66
C LEU A 585 -39.97 39.62 1.26
N SER A 586 -40.25 39.67 -0.05
CA SER A 586 -41.55 39.32 -0.55
C SER A 586 -41.86 37.84 -0.26
N ARG A 587 -43.10 37.43 -0.25
CA ARG A 587 -43.50 36.04 -0.01
C ARG A 587 -42.84 35.07 -0.98
N SER A 588 -42.72 35.42 -2.27
CA SER A 588 -42.03 34.61 -3.28
C SER A 588 -40.53 34.47 -3.03
N MET A 589 -39.85 35.53 -2.49
CA MET A 589 -38.43 35.49 -2.14
C MET A 589 -38.19 34.61 -0.91
N GLN A 590 -39.11 34.66 0.08
CA GLN A 590 -39.03 33.78 1.26
C GLN A 590 -39.23 32.33 0.89
N GLU A 591 -40.28 32.01 0.11
CA GLU A 591 -40.55 30.63 -0.40
C GLU A 591 -39.37 30.09 -1.22
N LEU A 592 -38.71 30.95 -2.03
CA LEU A 592 -37.50 30.54 -2.77
C LEU A 592 -36.32 30.27 -1.81
N GLY A 593 -36.08 31.15 -0.85
CA GLY A 593 -35.03 30.96 0.15
C GLY A 593 -35.23 29.69 0.98
N GLU A 594 -36.47 29.41 1.41
CA GLU A 594 -36.81 28.17 2.11
C GLU A 594 -36.62 26.94 1.19
N LYS A 595 -37.05 26.99 -0.05
CA LYS A 595 -36.85 25.89 -1.04
C LYS A 595 -35.36 25.59 -1.29
N LEU A 596 -34.54 26.65 -1.40
CA LEU A 596 -33.08 26.48 -1.56
C LEU A 596 -32.45 25.89 -0.29
N ALA A 597 -32.83 26.37 0.89
CA ALA A 597 -32.34 25.83 2.16
C ALA A 597 -32.81 24.38 2.37
N ASP A 598 -34.03 24.03 1.95
CA ASP A 598 -34.57 22.67 1.98
C ASP A 598 -33.80 21.70 1.04
N ALA A 599 -33.24 22.27 -0.05
CA ALA A 599 -32.35 21.55 -0.95
C ALA A 599 -30.88 21.49 -0.47
N GLY A 600 -30.60 21.90 0.78
CA GLY A 600 -29.25 21.86 1.34
C GLY A 600 -28.31 22.97 0.87
N LYS A 601 -28.87 24.03 0.26
CA LYS A 601 -28.10 25.19 -0.26
C LYS A 601 -28.20 26.36 0.71
N THR A 602 -27.17 27.19 0.74
CA THR A 602 -27.14 28.43 1.55
C THR A 602 -27.56 29.62 0.67
N PRO A 603 -28.77 30.19 0.85
CA PRO A 603 -29.19 31.37 0.11
C PRO A 603 -28.58 32.63 0.73
N LEU A 604 -27.93 33.44 -0.08
CA LEU A 604 -27.38 34.76 0.24
C LEU A 604 -28.11 35.82 -0.60
N PHE A 605 -28.73 36.77 0.07
CA PHE A 605 -29.52 37.83 -0.57
C PHE A 605 -28.67 39.09 -0.74
N PHE A 606 -28.81 39.72 -1.89
CA PHE A 606 -28.15 40.99 -2.24
C PHE A 606 -29.17 42.10 -2.35
N ALA A 607 -28.88 43.23 -1.71
CA ALA A 607 -29.73 44.42 -1.76
C ALA A 607 -28.92 45.66 -2.14
N ALA A 608 -29.48 46.51 -2.98
CA ALA A 608 -28.95 47.82 -3.35
C ALA A 608 -30.06 48.86 -3.20
N ASN A 609 -29.70 50.07 -2.69
CA ASN A 609 -30.63 51.16 -2.49
C ASN A 609 -31.94 50.76 -1.78
N ARG A 610 -31.84 49.97 -0.70
CA ARG A 610 -32.97 49.43 0.09
C ARG A 610 -33.94 48.51 -0.67
N GLN A 611 -33.54 47.92 -1.77
CA GLN A 611 -34.32 46.94 -2.50
C GLN A 611 -33.50 45.66 -2.69
N VAL A 612 -34.13 44.48 -2.56
CA VAL A 612 -33.49 43.21 -2.82
C VAL A 612 -33.39 43.00 -4.32
N VAL A 613 -32.16 42.89 -4.84
CA VAL A 613 -31.84 42.82 -6.26
C VAL A 613 -31.53 41.42 -6.75
N GLY A 614 -31.15 40.50 -5.82
CA GLY A 614 -30.93 39.10 -6.21
C GLY A 614 -30.55 38.21 -5.03
N THR A 615 -30.42 36.93 -5.34
CA THR A 615 -29.91 35.92 -4.43
C THR A 615 -28.97 34.96 -5.17
N PHE A 616 -27.92 34.55 -4.45
CA PHE A 616 -27.05 33.45 -4.80
C PHE A 616 -27.31 32.28 -3.85
N ALA A 617 -27.44 31.07 -4.39
CA ALA A 617 -27.39 29.86 -3.58
C ALA A 617 -26.03 29.21 -3.71
N VAL A 618 -25.41 28.98 -2.58
CA VAL A 618 -24.10 28.37 -2.53
C VAL A 618 -24.20 27.02 -1.80
N ALA A 619 -23.60 25.99 -2.34
CA ALA A 619 -23.58 24.66 -1.73
C ALA A 619 -22.21 23.98 -1.95
N ASP A 620 -21.89 23.08 -1.03
CA ASP A 620 -20.78 22.13 -1.21
C ASP A 620 -21.30 20.92 -1.98
N VAL A 621 -20.80 20.72 -3.20
CA VAL A 621 -21.35 19.77 -4.17
C VAL A 621 -20.74 18.38 -3.95
N LEU A 622 -21.54 17.32 -4.14
CA LEU A 622 -21.07 15.95 -4.09
C LEU A 622 -20.02 15.68 -5.19
N LYS A 623 -18.94 14.97 -4.84
CA LYS A 623 -17.98 14.48 -5.84
C LYS A 623 -18.69 13.49 -6.78
N PRO A 624 -18.39 13.49 -8.09
CA PRO A 624 -19.04 12.64 -9.08
C PRO A 624 -19.00 11.13 -8.76
N THR A 625 -17.95 10.69 -8.08
CA THR A 625 -17.69 9.30 -7.73
C THR A 625 -18.30 8.85 -6.41
N SER A 626 -18.71 9.77 -5.53
CA SER A 626 -19.15 9.48 -4.15
C SER A 626 -20.32 8.50 -4.10
N ARG A 627 -21.34 8.69 -4.94
CA ARG A 627 -22.50 7.77 -5.00
C ARG A 627 -22.11 6.36 -5.44
N ALA A 628 -21.18 6.24 -6.42
CA ALA A 628 -20.69 4.96 -6.91
C ALA A 628 -19.86 4.25 -5.84
N ALA A 629 -19.05 5.01 -5.08
CA ALA A 629 -18.25 4.49 -3.99
C ALA A 629 -19.12 3.94 -2.85
N VAL A 630 -20.14 4.68 -2.41
CA VAL A 630 -21.11 4.23 -1.41
C VAL A 630 -21.80 2.94 -1.83
N LYS A 631 -22.37 2.91 -3.05
CA LYS A 631 -23.02 1.69 -3.59
C LYS A 631 -22.06 0.51 -3.62
N THR A 632 -20.79 0.74 -3.95
CA THR A 632 -19.78 -0.33 -4.00
C THR A 632 -19.43 -0.83 -2.60
N LEU A 633 -19.25 0.06 -1.61
CA LEU A 633 -19.02 -0.32 -0.21
C LEU A 633 -20.17 -1.18 0.34
N GLU A 634 -21.43 -0.77 0.12
CA GLU A 634 -22.61 -1.55 0.52
C GLU A 634 -22.64 -2.93 -0.17
N SER A 635 -22.32 -2.99 -1.47
CA SER A 635 -22.22 -4.27 -2.21
C SER A 635 -21.12 -5.20 -1.67
N MET A 636 -20.11 -4.63 -1.04
CA MET A 636 -19.04 -5.37 -0.36
C MET A 636 -19.43 -5.83 1.05
N GLY A 637 -20.66 -5.53 1.51
CA GLY A 637 -21.20 -5.87 2.83
C GLY A 637 -20.72 -4.93 3.94
N ILE A 638 -20.33 -3.70 3.59
CA ILE A 638 -19.90 -2.66 4.52
C ILE A 638 -21.08 -1.70 4.76
N GLU A 639 -21.46 -1.53 6.01
CA GLU A 639 -22.47 -0.56 6.43
C GLU A 639 -21.91 0.85 6.33
N VAL A 640 -22.59 1.75 5.63
CA VAL A 640 -22.12 3.12 5.42
C VAL A 640 -22.94 4.09 6.27
N THR A 641 -22.26 4.94 7.03
CA THR A 641 -22.84 6.00 7.87
C THR A 641 -22.26 7.35 7.44
N LEU A 642 -23.13 8.30 7.11
CA LEU A 642 -22.72 9.69 6.83
C LEU A 642 -22.71 10.50 8.14
N LEU A 643 -21.60 11.21 8.40
CA LEU A 643 -21.40 12.06 9.56
C LEU A 643 -21.29 13.52 9.12
N THR A 644 -22.05 14.43 9.75
CA THR A 644 -22.01 15.85 9.37
C THR A 644 -22.40 16.76 10.52
N GLY A 645 -21.80 17.95 10.55
CA GLY A 645 -22.22 19.04 11.44
C GLY A 645 -23.46 19.81 10.95
N ASP A 646 -23.96 19.51 9.74
CA ASP A 646 -25.14 20.17 9.19
C ASP A 646 -26.40 19.84 9.98
N ASN A 647 -27.45 20.66 9.79
CA ASN A 647 -28.76 20.36 10.33
C ASN A 647 -29.35 19.08 9.72
N LYS A 648 -30.29 18.47 10.46
CA LYS A 648 -30.86 17.16 10.12
C LYS A 648 -31.51 17.14 8.72
N LYS A 649 -32.12 18.24 8.27
CA LYS A 649 -32.82 18.31 6.97
C LYS A 649 -31.84 18.29 5.80
N THR A 650 -30.78 19.12 5.85
CA THR A 650 -29.69 19.15 4.88
C THR A 650 -28.98 17.79 4.82
N ALA A 651 -28.65 17.22 5.98
CA ALA A 651 -27.97 15.92 6.09
C ALA A 651 -28.80 14.80 5.44
N GLN A 652 -30.14 14.83 5.61
CA GLN A 652 -31.04 13.82 5.03
C GLN A 652 -31.18 13.95 3.50
N THR A 653 -31.16 15.20 2.98
CA THR A 653 -31.15 15.44 1.53
C THR A 653 -29.88 14.86 0.89
N ILE A 654 -28.71 15.17 1.45
CA ILE A 654 -27.42 14.65 0.97
C ILE A 654 -27.37 13.12 1.08
N ALA A 655 -27.80 12.54 2.20
CA ALA A 655 -27.83 11.09 2.40
C ALA A 655 -28.71 10.37 1.37
N SER A 656 -29.88 10.97 1.05
CA SER A 656 -30.81 10.44 0.02
C SER A 656 -30.18 10.49 -1.38
N GLU A 657 -29.45 11.56 -1.69
CA GLU A 657 -28.76 11.72 -2.97
C GLU A 657 -27.60 10.71 -3.12
N LEU A 658 -26.85 10.46 -2.04
CA LEU A 658 -25.77 9.46 -1.98
C LEU A 658 -26.31 8.03 -1.97
N GLY A 659 -27.53 7.82 -1.49
CA GLY A 659 -28.10 6.50 -1.25
C GLY A 659 -27.72 5.89 0.11
N VAL A 660 -27.20 6.69 1.05
CA VAL A 660 -26.80 6.24 2.39
C VAL A 660 -28.04 6.14 3.29
N ARG A 661 -28.15 5.02 4.03
CA ARG A 661 -29.32 4.73 4.88
C ARG A 661 -29.20 5.36 6.26
N GLU A 662 -28.00 5.49 6.79
CA GLU A 662 -27.75 6.00 8.14
C GLU A 662 -27.00 7.32 8.06
N VAL A 663 -27.60 8.36 8.65
CA VAL A 663 -27.01 9.70 8.75
C VAL A 663 -27.07 10.21 10.18
N ILE A 664 -25.94 10.74 10.68
CA ILE A 664 -25.83 11.37 11.99
C ILE A 664 -25.51 12.83 11.74
N ALA A 665 -26.45 13.71 12.03
CA ALA A 665 -26.40 15.13 11.81
C ALA A 665 -26.11 15.90 13.10
N GLU A 666 -25.77 17.19 12.97
CA GLU A 666 -25.53 18.12 14.09
C GLU A 666 -24.39 17.67 15.02
N VAL A 667 -23.37 17.02 14.44
CA VAL A 667 -22.25 16.46 15.19
C VAL A 667 -21.13 17.50 15.32
N LEU A 668 -20.74 17.77 16.56
CA LEU A 668 -19.58 18.62 16.82
C LEU A 668 -18.26 17.85 16.55
N PRO A 669 -17.17 18.52 16.19
CA PRO A 669 -15.88 17.85 15.92
C PRO A 669 -15.43 16.93 17.06
N GLN A 670 -15.61 17.32 18.30
CA GLN A 670 -15.27 16.55 19.50
C GLN A 670 -16.13 15.29 19.71
N ASP A 671 -17.34 15.24 19.14
CA ASP A 671 -18.25 14.10 19.28
C ASP A 671 -18.01 13.00 18.24
N LYS A 672 -17.26 13.28 17.18
CA LYS A 672 -16.97 12.30 16.11
C LYS A 672 -16.28 11.06 16.66
N GLU A 673 -15.31 11.24 17.58
CA GLU A 673 -14.62 10.11 18.25
C GLU A 673 -15.60 9.23 19.04
N ARG A 674 -16.54 9.86 19.76
CA ARG A 674 -17.55 9.14 20.54
C ARG A 674 -18.42 8.24 19.67
N ILE A 675 -18.83 8.70 18.48
CA ILE A 675 -19.64 7.92 17.53
C ILE A 675 -18.87 6.70 17.02
N VAL A 676 -17.58 6.87 16.69
CA VAL A 676 -16.70 5.74 16.31
C VAL A 676 -16.66 4.71 17.43
N ARG A 677 -16.45 5.12 18.67
CA ARG A 677 -16.40 4.27 19.86
C ARG A 677 -17.74 3.53 20.11
N GLU A 678 -18.87 4.18 19.91
CA GLU A 678 -20.20 3.58 20.05
C GLU A 678 -20.41 2.45 19.02
N LYS A 679 -20.03 2.66 17.75
CA LYS A 679 -20.08 1.64 16.71
C LYS A 679 -19.15 0.47 17.01
N GLN A 680 -17.93 0.73 17.51
CA GLN A 680 -17.00 -0.30 17.96
C GLN A 680 -17.56 -1.11 19.14
N ALA A 681 -18.21 -0.43 20.11
CA ALA A 681 -18.86 -1.09 21.25
C ALA A 681 -20.04 -2.00 20.81
N ALA A 682 -20.69 -1.66 19.69
CA ALA A 682 -21.70 -2.51 19.05
C ALA A 682 -21.09 -3.71 18.27
N GLY A 683 -19.79 -3.95 18.38
CA GLY A 683 -19.08 -5.06 17.73
C GLY A 683 -18.74 -4.84 16.26
N ARG A 684 -18.86 -3.60 15.75
CA ARG A 684 -18.45 -3.26 14.37
C ARG A 684 -16.95 -3.00 14.29
N ARG A 685 -16.35 -3.40 13.17
CA ARG A 685 -15.01 -2.96 12.77
C ARG A 685 -15.15 -1.72 11.91
N VAL A 686 -14.69 -0.60 12.42
CA VAL A 686 -14.98 0.73 11.89
C VAL A 686 -13.79 1.27 11.08
N ALA A 687 -14.03 1.64 9.82
CA ALA A 687 -13.19 2.57 9.08
C ALA A 687 -13.77 3.99 9.20
N MET A 688 -12.98 4.95 9.65
CA MET A 688 -13.32 6.38 9.58
C MET A 688 -12.65 6.98 8.35
N ILE A 689 -13.43 7.68 7.52
CA ILE A 689 -12.95 8.32 6.28
C ILE A 689 -13.19 9.83 6.41
N GLY A 690 -12.13 10.62 6.34
CA GLY A 690 -12.19 12.08 6.53
C GLY A 690 -11.04 12.82 5.87
N ASP A 691 -11.04 14.16 5.93
CA ASP A 691 -9.97 15.03 5.40
C ASP A 691 -8.78 15.21 6.36
N GLY A 692 -8.89 14.78 7.59
CA GLY A 692 -7.85 14.74 8.62
C GLY A 692 -7.72 16.00 9.47
N ILE A 693 -8.22 17.15 9.07
CA ILE A 693 -8.05 18.40 9.84
C ILE A 693 -8.95 18.40 11.07
N ASN A 694 -10.25 18.14 10.86
CA ASN A 694 -11.26 18.14 11.92
C ASN A 694 -11.53 16.73 12.48
N ASP A 695 -11.08 15.71 11.78
CA ASP A 695 -11.40 14.32 12.03
C ASP A 695 -10.27 13.52 12.70
N ALA A 696 -9.10 14.15 12.93
CA ALA A 696 -7.91 13.48 13.46
C ALA A 696 -8.19 12.61 14.71
N PRO A 697 -8.96 13.04 15.72
CA PRO A 697 -9.27 12.18 16.86
C PRO A 697 -10.14 10.97 16.50
N ALA A 698 -11.07 11.12 15.55
CA ALA A 698 -11.95 10.05 15.08
C ALA A 698 -11.19 9.06 14.18
N LEU A 699 -10.29 9.56 13.31
CA LEU A 699 -9.38 8.75 12.49
C LEU A 699 -8.46 7.89 13.35
N ALA A 700 -7.82 8.49 14.35
CA ALA A 700 -6.94 7.79 15.28
C ALA A 700 -7.69 6.76 16.18
N ARG A 701 -9.00 6.99 16.44
CA ARG A 701 -9.82 6.09 17.26
C ARG A 701 -10.35 4.89 16.49
N ALA A 702 -10.56 5.00 15.19
CA ALA A 702 -11.13 3.95 14.35
C ALA A 702 -10.24 2.68 14.35
N ASP A 703 -10.79 1.55 13.93
CA ASP A 703 -9.97 0.34 13.67
C ASP A 703 -9.04 0.57 12.48
N VAL A 704 -9.45 1.44 11.54
CA VAL A 704 -8.60 1.98 10.45
C VAL A 704 -9.06 3.39 10.13
N GLY A 705 -8.19 4.38 10.30
CA GLY A 705 -8.39 5.74 9.82
C GLY A 705 -7.94 5.88 8.37
N ILE A 706 -8.77 6.47 7.52
CA ILE A 706 -8.49 6.73 6.10
C ILE A 706 -8.58 8.23 5.85
N ALA A 707 -7.46 8.89 5.55
CA ALA A 707 -7.42 10.29 5.18
C ALA A 707 -7.53 10.45 3.65
N ILE A 708 -8.40 11.37 3.20
CA ILE A 708 -8.58 11.71 1.79
C ILE A 708 -7.85 13.02 1.48
N GLY A 709 -7.04 13.03 0.41
CA GLY A 709 -6.31 14.20 -0.04
C GLY A 709 -5.07 14.48 0.82
N ALA A 710 -3.90 14.14 0.34
CA ALA A 710 -2.61 14.23 1.03
C ALA A 710 -2.13 15.68 1.31
N GLY A 711 -3.06 16.64 1.44
CA GLY A 711 -2.72 18.07 1.52
C GLY A 711 -2.21 18.56 2.87
N THR A 712 -2.37 17.81 3.96
CA THR A 712 -1.99 18.28 5.32
C THR A 712 -1.14 17.26 6.06
N ASP A 713 -0.08 17.73 6.70
CA ASP A 713 0.79 16.89 7.54
C ASP A 713 0.01 16.25 8.71
N VAL A 714 -1.09 16.89 9.16
CA VAL A 714 -1.99 16.39 10.21
C VAL A 714 -2.77 15.16 9.73
N ALA A 715 -3.28 15.18 8.50
CA ALA A 715 -3.97 14.03 7.91
C ALA A 715 -3.04 12.83 7.79
N ILE A 716 -1.82 13.06 7.29
CA ILE A 716 -0.78 12.03 7.15
C ILE A 716 -0.41 11.43 8.52
N SER A 717 -0.30 12.24 9.58
CA SER A 717 0.12 11.75 10.90
C SER A 717 -0.98 11.02 11.69
N SER A 718 -2.26 11.24 11.36
CA SER A 718 -3.40 10.75 12.15
C SER A 718 -4.14 9.56 11.56
N ALA A 719 -3.87 9.20 10.29
CA ALA A 719 -4.56 8.14 9.58
C ALA A 719 -3.68 6.91 9.38
N ASP A 720 -4.27 5.72 9.31
CA ASP A 720 -3.58 4.46 8.97
C ASP A 720 -3.38 4.28 7.46
N VAL A 721 -4.27 4.90 6.67
CA VAL A 721 -4.25 4.88 5.20
C VAL A 721 -4.43 6.30 4.69
N VAL A 722 -3.58 6.72 3.75
CA VAL A 722 -3.64 8.03 3.11
C VAL A 722 -3.95 7.85 1.63
N LEU A 723 -4.99 8.51 1.16
CA LEU A 723 -5.39 8.55 -0.24
C LEU A 723 -4.82 9.83 -0.86
N MET A 724 -3.98 9.67 -1.87
CA MET A 724 -3.31 10.80 -2.55
C MET A 724 -4.30 11.64 -3.36
N LYS A 725 -5.32 11.00 -3.92
CA LYS A 725 -6.40 11.66 -4.63
C LYS A 725 -7.52 12.03 -3.67
N SER A 726 -8.26 13.06 -4.05
CA SER A 726 -9.47 13.43 -3.34
C SER A 726 -10.69 12.65 -3.85
N ASP A 727 -10.55 11.31 -4.05
CA ASP A 727 -11.59 10.43 -4.59
C ASP A 727 -11.96 9.32 -3.60
N LEU A 728 -13.28 9.21 -3.30
CA LEU A 728 -13.78 8.18 -2.38
C LEU A 728 -13.66 6.75 -2.96
N MET A 729 -13.57 6.60 -4.30
CA MET A 729 -13.30 5.30 -4.93
C MET A 729 -11.95 4.71 -4.54
N ASP A 730 -10.96 5.53 -4.22
CA ASP A 730 -9.66 5.05 -3.76
C ASP A 730 -9.76 4.36 -2.38
N ALA A 731 -10.71 4.78 -1.51
CA ALA A 731 -11.01 4.04 -0.28
C ALA A 731 -11.59 2.65 -0.56
N VAL A 732 -12.45 2.54 -1.58
CA VAL A 732 -12.96 1.23 -2.06
C VAL A 732 -11.81 0.35 -2.54
N ASP A 733 -10.90 0.91 -3.34
CA ASP A 733 -9.77 0.18 -3.90
C ASP A 733 -8.75 -0.20 -2.82
N ALA A 734 -8.55 0.64 -1.80
CA ALA A 734 -7.76 0.31 -0.61
C ALA A 734 -8.30 -0.94 0.10
N ILE A 735 -9.63 -1.01 0.33
CA ILE A 735 -10.28 -2.16 0.97
C ILE A 735 -10.19 -3.41 0.08
N ARG A 736 -10.38 -3.28 -1.23
CA ARG A 736 -10.23 -4.39 -2.18
C ARG A 736 -8.82 -4.94 -2.20
N LEU A 737 -7.83 -4.07 -2.27
CA LEU A 737 -6.41 -4.43 -2.27
C LEU A 737 -6.04 -5.14 -0.96
N SER A 738 -6.49 -4.62 0.18
CA SER A 738 -6.32 -5.26 1.49
C SER A 738 -6.91 -6.66 1.50
N ARG A 739 -8.19 -6.83 1.11
CA ARG A 739 -8.86 -8.15 1.04
C ARG A 739 -8.13 -9.13 0.12
N GLN A 740 -7.63 -8.64 -1.03
CA GLN A 740 -6.88 -9.48 -1.98
C GLN A 740 -5.52 -9.88 -1.42
N THR A 741 -4.81 -8.96 -0.76
CA THR A 741 -3.51 -9.21 -0.14
C THR A 741 -3.64 -10.24 0.98
N ILE A 742 -4.64 -10.10 1.87
CA ILE A 742 -4.86 -11.07 2.96
C ILE A 742 -5.30 -12.44 2.43
N ARG A 743 -6.14 -12.48 1.38
CA ARG A 743 -6.46 -13.74 0.71
C ARG A 743 -5.21 -14.42 0.15
N ASN A 744 -4.33 -13.65 -0.48
CA ASN A 744 -3.05 -14.15 -1.00
C ASN A 744 -2.16 -14.70 0.11
N ILE A 745 -2.03 -13.98 1.24
CA ILE A 745 -1.28 -14.43 2.43
C ILE A 745 -1.85 -15.77 2.95
N ARG A 746 -3.18 -15.87 3.11
CA ARG A 746 -3.83 -17.11 3.57
C ARG A 746 -3.58 -18.28 2.63
N GLN A 747 -3.61 -18.06 1.32
CA GLN A 747 -3.26 -19.09 0.32
C GLN A 747 -1.79 -19.51 0.45
N ASN A 748 -0.88 -18.55 0.58
CA ASN A 748 0.54 -18.83 0.75
C ASN A 748 0.83 -19.64 2.02
N LEU A 749 0.21 -19.26 3.15
CA LEU A 749 0.34 -19.98 4.41
C LEU A 749 -0.26 -21.39 4.31
N PHE A 750 -1.43 -21.54 3.69
CA PHE A 750 -2.04 -22.85 3.48
C PHE A 750 -1.10 -23.79 2.71
N TRP A 751 -0.60 -23.36 1.56
CA TRP A 751 0.30 -24.17 0.74
C TRP A 751 1.64 -24.45 1.45
N ALA A 752 2.18 -23.47 2.20
CA ALA A 752 3.42 -23.65 2.95
C ALA A 752 3.31 -24.71 4.06
N PHE A 753 2.13 -24.93 4.63
CA PHE A 753 1.88 -25.99 5.62
C PHE A 753 1.43 -27.31 4.99
N PHE A 754 0.58 -27.23 3.97
CA PHE A 754 -0.08 -28.40 3.39
C PHE A 754 0.89 -29.46 2.88
N TYR A 755 1.93 -29.03 2.12
CA TYR A 755 2.92 -29.99 1.62
C TYR A 755 3.74 -30.62 2.73
N ASN A 756 4.03 -29.91 3.81
CA ASN A 756 4.72 -30.45 4.98
C ASN A 756 3.85 -31.46 5.73
N CYS A 757 2.55 -31.18 5.91
CA CYS A 757 1.61 -32.11 6.57
C CYS A 757 1.48 -33.45 5.84
N ILE A 758 1.57 -33.45 4.50
CA ILE A 758 1.57 -34.67 3.69
C ILE A 758 2.98 -35.28 3.60
N GLY A 759 3.98 -34.45 3.39
CA GLY A 759 5.35 -34.89 3.14
C GLY A 759 6.03 -35.52 4.34
N ILE A 760 5.81 -35.00 5.56
CA ILE A 760 6.44 -35.54 6.78
C ILE A 760 6.05 -37.00 7.05
N PRO A 761 4.75 -37.39 7.07
CA PRO A 761 4.37 -38.81 7.23
C PRO A 761 4.94 -39.71 6.14
N ILE A 762 4.95 -39.26 4.89
CA ILE A 762 5.51 -40.04 3.76
C ILE A 762 7.03 -40.21 3.95
N ALA A 763 7.74 -39.14 4.31
CA ALA A 763 9.18 -39.17 4.59
C ALA A 763 9.52 -40.08 5.77
N ALA A 764 8.67 -40.06 6.82
CA ALA A 764 8.79 -40.96 7.98
C ALA A 764 8.55 -42.44 7.63
N GLY A 765 8.00 -42.74 6.44
CA GLY A 765 7.82 -44.12 5.99
C GLY A 765 6.37 -44.64 6.08
N ALA A 766 5.35 -43.78 6.21
CA ALA A 766 3.95 -44.22 6.29
C ALA A 766 3.49 -45.04 5.07
N LEU A 767 4.06 -44.79 3.88
CA LEU A 767 3.76 -45.54 2.64
C LEU A 767 4.70 -46.74 2.41
N TRP A 768 5.69 -46.95 3.28
CA TRP A 768 6.64 -48.05 3.10
C TRP A 768 5.96 -49.39 3.38
N VAL A 769 5.28 -49.55 4.51
CA VAL A 769 4.65 -50.82 4.89
C VAL A 769 3.55 -51.23 3.90
N PRO A 770 2.58 -50.35 3.49
CA PRO A 770 1.50 -50.77 2.58
C PRO A 770 1.90 -50.85 1.10
N PHE A 771 2.87 -50.04 0.63
CA PHE A 771 3.14 -49.88 -0.80
C PHE A 771 4.61 -50.00 -1.19
N GLY A 772 5.55 -50.16 -0.26
CA GLY A 772 7.00 -50.19 -0.56
C GLY A 772 7.56 -48.84 -1.04
N ILE A 773 6.81 -47.74 -0.90
CA ILE A 773 7.21 -46.43 -1.42
C ILE A 773 8.13 -45.73 -0.43
N LYS A 774 9.32 -45.35 -0.89
CA LYS A 774 10.33 -44.57 -0.14
C LYS A 774 10.40 -43.15 -0.70
N LEU A 775 10.32 -42.13 0.18
CA LEU A 775 10.66 -40.76 -0.18
C LEU A 775 12.15 -40.52 0.04
N SER A 776 12.89 -40.22 -1.03
CA SER A 776 14.32 -39.89 -0.90
C SER A 776 14.51 -38.45 -0.38
N PRO A 777 15.60 -38.16 0.38
CA PRO A 777 15.95 -36.81 0.80
C PRO A 777 16.06 -35.80 -0.37
N MET A 778 16.45 -36.26 -1.55
CA MET A 778 16.57 -35.43 -2.76
C MET A 778 15.22 -34.89 -3.22
N ILE A 779 14.19 -35.74 -3.28
CA ILE A 779 12.81 -35.34 -3.62
C ILE A 779 12.29 -34.34 -2.59
N GLY A 780 12.59 -34.57 -1.30
CA GLY A 780 12.25 -33.64 -0.23
C GLY A 780 12.88 -32.24 -0.45
N ALA A 781 14.16 -32.19 -0.81
CA ALA A 781 14.88 -30.94 -1.09
C ALA A 781 14.35 -30.20 -2.33
N ALA A 782 14.00 -30.94 -3.39
CA ALA A 782 13.39 -30.39 -4.59
C ALA A 782 12.00 -29.78 -4.32
N ALA A 783 11.14 -30.51 -3.59
CA ALA A 783 9.80 -30.06 -3.20
C ALA A 783 9.86 -28.78 -2.34
N MET A 784 10.79 -28.71 -1.38
CA MET A 784 11.06 -27.54 -0.57
C MET A 784 11.43 -26.30 -1.40
N SER A 785 12.33 -26.47 -2.36
CA SER A 785 12.78 -25.38 -3.24
C SER A 785 11.64 -24.86 -4.12
N LEU A 786 10.82 -25.76 -4.66
CA LEU A 786 9.67 -25.43 -5.50
C LEU A 786 8.58 -24.70 -4.70
N SER A 787 8.34 -25.08 -3.44
CA SER A 787 7.37 -24.42 -2.56
C SER A 787 7.66 -22.93 -2.39
N SER A 788 8.92 -22.53 -2.19
CA SER A 788 9.30 -21.12 -2.07
C SER A 788 9.03 -20.34 -3.36
N VAL A 789 9.28 -20.95 -4.53
CA VAL A 789 8.99 -20.34 -5.83
C VAL A 789 7.47 -20.14 -6.01
N CYS A 790 6.66 -21.12 -5.63
CA CYS A 790 5.20 -21.05 -5.72
C CYS A 790 4.63 -19.91 -4.87
N VAL A 791 5.08 -19.78 -3.61
CA VAL A 791 4.63 -18.71 -2.68
C VAL A 791 4.95 -17.33 -3.25
N VAL A 792 6.18 -17.12 -3.72
CA VAL A 792 6.56 -15.80 -4.29
C VAL A 792 5.82 -15.53 -5.59
N SER A 793 5.67 -16.50 -6.47
CA SER A 793 4.91 -16.34 -7.72
C SER A 793 3.45 -15.99 -7.45
N ASN A 794 2.83 -16.60 -6.42
CA ASN A 794 1.48 -16.24 -6.00
C ASN A 794 1.41 -14.81 -5.45
N ALA A 795 2.38 -14.38 -4.63
CA ALA A 795 2.45 -13.00 -4.12
C ALA A 795 2.60 -11.97 -5.25
N LEU A 796 3.42 -12.27 -6.27
CA LEU A 796 3.61 -11.39 -7.43
C LEU A 796 2.33 -11.22 -8.27
N ARG A 797 1.33 -12.11 -8.16
CA ARG A 797 0.02 -11.93 -8.81
C ARG A 797 -0.71 -10.67 -8.36
N LEU A 798 -0.41 -10.14 -7.16
CA LEU A 798 -0.95 -8.86 -6.70
C LEU A 798 -0.57 -7.68 -7.61
N ARG A 799 0.49 -7.77 -8.40
CA ARG A 799 0.88 -6.74 -9.40
C ARG A 799 -0.16 -6.55 -10.50
N PHE A 800 -1.04 -7.54 -10.72
CA PHE A 800 -2.12 -7.47 -11.69
C PHE A 800 -3.42 -6.89 -11.10
N PHE A 801 -3.36 -6.33 -9.89
CA PHE A 801 -4.48 -5.59 -9.31
C PHE A 801 -4.79 -4.38 -10.19
N LYS A 802 -6.07 -4.21 -10.54
CA LYS A 802 -6.58 -3.08 -11.31
C LYS A 802 -7.47 -2.24 -10.41
N ALA A 803 -7.06 -1.00 -10.16
CA ALA A 803 -7.87 0.01 -9.50
C ALA A 803 -9.03 0.42 -10.44
N GLY A 804 -10.17 0.81 -9.86
CA GLY A 804 -11.33 1.30 -10.62
C GLY A 804 -12.15 0.24 -11.35
N GLU A 805 -11.82 -1.06 -11.30
CA GLU A 805 -12.71 -2.11 -11.83
C GLU A 805 -14.00 -2.17 -11.01
N ARG A 806 -15.10 -1.67 -11.60
CA ARG A 806 -16.45 -1.85 -11.03
C ARG A 806 -16.75 -3.32 -10.92
N VAL A 807 -17.30 -3.76 -9.79
CA VAL A 807 -17.90 -5.09 -9.70
C VAL A 807 -19.02 -5.14 -10.73
N LYS A 808 -18.84 -5.89 -11.81
CA LYS A 808 -19.91 -6.15 -12.77
C LYS A 808 -21.00 -6.93 -12.04
N GLN A 809 -22.02 -6.22 -11.57
CA GLN A 809 -23.28 -6.86 -11.22
C GLN A 809 -23.98 -7.17 -12.54
N ALA A 810 -24.42 -8.41 -12.69
CA ALA A 810 -25.27 -8.78 -13.80
C ALA A 810 -26.54 -7.92 -13.74
N GLY A 811 -26.64 -6.93 -14.63
CA GLY A 811 -27.82 -6.06 -14.75
C GLY A 811 -27.58 -4.55 -14.75
N ASP A 812 -26.34 -4.06 -14.53
CA ASP A 812 -26.09 -2.62 -14.61
C ASP A 812 -25.92 -2.17 -16.08
N PRO A 813 -26.61 -1.10 -16.51
CA PRO A 813 -26.36 -0.50 -17.81
C PRO A 813 -24.95 0.09 -17.84
N ILE A 814 -24.24 -0.12 -18.93
CA ILE A 814 -22.89 0.39 -19.19
C ILE A 814 -22.98 1.92 -19.22
N ILE A 815 -22.53 2.60 -18.13
CA ILE A 815 -22.29 4.05 -18.16
C ILE A 815 -20.89 4.23 -18.70
N LEU A 816 -20.80 4.70 -19.93
CA LEU A 816 -19.54 5.14 -20.57
C LEU A 816 -18.94 6.33 -19.82
N PRO A 817 -17.60 6.51 -19.79
CA PRO A 817 -16.98 7.66 -19.17
C PRO A 817 -17.45 8.95 -19.84
N HIS A 818 -17.80 9.93 -19.01
CA HIS A 818 -18.24 11.24 -19.47
C HIS A 818 -17.16 11.91 -20.32
N SER A 819 -17.41 11.99 -21.61
CA SER A 819 -16.89 13.03 -22.46
C SER A 819 -17.87 14.20 -22.41
N GLU A 820 -17.35 15.38 -22.07
CA GLU A 820 -17.89 16.71 -22.29
C GLU A 820 -19.37 16.97 -21.94
N GLN A 821 -19.56 17.87 -20.96
CA GLN A 821 -20.86 18.50 -20.70
C GLN A 821 -21.31 19.30 -21.93
N PRO A 822 -22.50 19.13 -22.45
CA PRO A 822 -23.04 20.04 -23.44
C PRO A 822 -23.49 21.34 -22.75
N ASN A 823 -23.11 22.45 -23.35
CA ASN A 823 -23.55 23.81 -23.06
C ASN A 823 -25.10 23.88 -23.04
N PRO A 824 -25.76 24.49 -22.02
CA PRO A 824 -27.22 24.55 -21.96
C PRO A 824 -27.76 25.70 -22.83
N SER A 825 -27.85 25.51 -24.13
CA SER A 825 -28.69 26.30 -24.99
C SER A 825 -29.05 25.50 -26.23
N GLU A 826 -30.04 24.63 -26.11
CA GLU A 826 -30.91 24.25 -27.21
C GLU A 826 -32.02 23.30 -26.72
N THR A 827 -33.05 23.88 -26.10
CA THR A 827 -34.37 23.30 -26.07
C THR A 827 -35.03 23.63 -27.42
N ALA A 828 -35.05 22.66 -28.32
CA ALA A 828 -36.20 22.47 -29.22
C ALA A 828 -35.95 21.33 -30.21
N LYS A 829 -36.93 20.44 -30.21
CA LYS A 829 -37.32 19.53 -31.31
C LYS A 829 -36.65 18.17 -31.40
N ASN A 830 -37.35 17.19 -30.82
CA ASN A 830 -37.43 15.82 -31.34
C ASN A 830 -37.64 15.85 -32.86
N LYS A 831 -36.67 15.34 -33.61
CA LYS A 831 -36.83 14.71 -34.89
C LYS A 831 -35.91 13.49 -34.88
N GLU A 832 -36.51 12.31 -35.01
CA GLU A 832 -35.81 11.08 -35.39
C GLU A 832 -35.22 11.34 -36.78
N GLU A 833 -33.89 11.64 -36.85
CA GLU A 833 -33.14 11.66 -38.11
C GLU A 833 -32.64 10.25 -38.38
N ASN A 834 -32.99 9.72 -39.56
CA ASN A 834 -32.51 8.46 -40.15
C ASN A 834 -30.99 8.59 -40.43
N VAL A 835 -30.17 8.26 -39.48
CA VAL A 835 -28.71 8.13 -39.70
C VAL A 835 -28.42 6.70 -40.15
N MET A 836 -27.90 6.57 -41.38
CA MET A 836 -27.47 5.28 -41.92
C MET A 836 -26.03 4.97 -41.42
N GLU A 837 -25.76 3.68 -41.20
CA GLU A 837 -24.49 3.20 -40.68
C GLU A 837 -23.90 2.11 -41.58
N LYS A 838 -22.57 2.16 -41.86
CA LYS A 838 -21.80 1.10 -42.55
C LYS A 838 -20.53 0.76 -41.78
N THR A 839 -20.14 -0.51 -41.79
CA THR A 839 -18.90 -1.00 -41.19
C THR A 839 -17.91 -1.38 -42.28
N ILE A 840 -16.69 -0.79 -42.22
CA ILE A 840 -15.59 -1.05 -43.14
C ILE A 840 -14.55 -1.89 -42.43
N ARG A 841 -14.14 -3.01 -42.97
CA ARG A 841 -13.02 -3.80 -42.47
C ARG A 841 -11.72 -3.32 -43.12
N VAL A 842 -10.77 -2.88 -42.26
CA VAL A 842 -9.52 -2.24 -42.68
C VAL A 842 -8.34 -3.08 -42.22
N GLU A 843 -7.48 -3.49 -43.15
CA GLU A 843 -6.24 -4.23 -42.91
C GLU A 843 -5.04 -3.31 -43.02
N GLY A 844 -4.03 -3.51 -42.13
CA GLY A 844 -2.80 -2.75 -42.12
C GLY A 844 -2.69 -1.69 -41.01
N MET A 845 -3.70 -1.54 -40.15
CA MET A 845 -3.60 -0.70 -38.95
C MET A 845 -2.81 -1.42 -37.85
N MET A 846 -1.74 -0.79 -37.33
CA MET A 846 -0.87 -1.40 -36.31
C MET A 846 -0.74 -0.57 -35.02
N CYS A 847 -1.27 0.67 -35.01
CA CYS A 847 -1.16 1.57 -33.85
C CYS A 847 -2.24 2.66 -33.87
N MET A 848 -2.39 3.38 -32.74
CA MET A 848 -3.38 4.48 -32.61
C MET A 848 -3.17 5.64 -33.61
N HIS A 849 -1.96 5.83 -34.13
CA HIS A 849 -1.71 6.80 -35.19
C HIS A 849 -2.37 6.37 -36.50
N CYS A 850 -2.35 5.07 -36.80
CA CYS A 850 -3.06 4.51 -37.95
C CYS A 850 -4.58 4.72 -37.83
N VAL A 851 -5.13 4.49 -36.63
CA VAL A 851 -6.56 4.75 -36.32
C VAL A 851 -6.95 6.19 -36.58
N ALA A 852 -6.14 7.15 -36.09
CA ALA A 852 -6.40 8.58 -36.31
C ALA A 852 -6.32 8.97 -37.80
N HIS A 853 -5.43 8.33 -38.55
CA HIS A 853 -5.24 8.60 -39.98
C HIS A 853 -6.41 8.05 -40.81
N VAL A 854 -6.86 6.83 -40.55
CA VAL A 854 -8.04 6.26 -41.20
C VAL A 854 -9.31 7.05 -40.84
N LYS A 855 -9.48 7.40 -39.55
CA LYS A 855 -10.59 8.23 -39.08
C LYS A 855 -10.65 9.56 -39.82
N LYS A 856 -9.53 10.26 -39.87
CA LYS A 856 -9.44 11.56 -40.55
C LYS A 856 -9.79 11.46 -42.03
N ALA A 857 -9.28 10.44 -42.75
CA ALA A 857 -9.56 10.24 -44.16
C ALA A 857 -11.04 9.95 -44.45
N LEU A 858 -11.73 9.23 -43.57
CA LEU A 858 -13.17 8.99 -43.68
C LEU A 858 -14.01 10.22 -43.33
N GLU A 859 -13.59 11.02 -42.37
CA GLU A 859 -14.27 12.26 -41.94
C GLU A 859 -13.99 13.46 -42.90
N GLU A 860 -13.04 13.35 -43.81
CA GLU A 860 -12.87 14.31 -44.92
C GLU A 860 -13.98 14.17 -45.97
N LEU A 861 -14.77 13.09 -45.97
CA LEU A 861 -15.94 12.93 -46.81
C LEU A 861 -17.14 13.76 -46.28
N PRO A 862 -17.89 14.48 -47.14
CA PRO A 862 -18.95 15.38 -46.68
C PRO A 862 -20.02 14.69 -45.85
N GLY A 863 -20.26 15.18 -44.62
CA GLY A 863 -21.35 14.70 -43.74
C GLY A 863 -21.10 13.32 -43.08
N VAL A 864 -19.87 12.81 -43.16
CA VAL A 864 -19.47 11.52 -42.59
C VAL A 864 -18.85 11.70 -41.22
N THR A 865 -19.23 10.89 -40.26
CA THR A 865 -18.55 10.65 -38.97
C THR A 865 -18.03 9.23 -38.94
N ALA A 866 -16.79 9.02 -38.48
CA ALA A 866 -16.20 7.68 -38.46
C ALA A 866 -15.67 7.32 -37.06
N GLU A 867 -15.91 6.08 -36.65
CA GLU A 867 -15.36 5.47 -35.45
C GLU A 867 -14.50 4.26 -35.86
N VAL A 868 -13.20 4.27 -35.46
CA VAL A 868 -12.23 3.26 -35.93
C VAL A 868 -11.73 2.46 -34.75
N ASP A 869 -11.85 1.13 -34.84
CA ASP A 869 -11.44 0.14 -33.83
C ASP A 869 -10.18 -0.60 -34.30
N LEU A 870 -9.05 -0.42 -33.57
CA LEU A 870 -7.76 -1.04 -33.88
C LEU A 870 -7.81 -2.55 -33.68
N ASP A 871 -8.37 -3.01 -32.55
CA ASP A 871 -8.36 -4.42 -32.15
C ASP A 871 -9.32 -5.25 -33.04
N GLY A 872 -10.41 -4.62 -33.44
CA GLY A 872 -11.39 -5.24 -34.39
C GLY A 872 -11.01 -5.08 -35.87
N GLY A 873 -10.01 -4.28 -36.24
CA GLY A 873 -9.63 -3.99 -37.63
C GLY A 873 -10.76 -3.38 -38.45
N ARG A 874 -11.61 -2.52 -37.85
CA ARG A 874 -12.83 -2.01 -38.48
C ARG A 874 -13.06 -0.51 -38.23
N ALA A 875 -13.72 0.12 -39.18
CA ALA A 875 -14.20 1.49 -39.11
C ALA A 875 -15.73 1.52 -39.30
N VAL A 876 -16.45 2.15 -38.38
CA VAL A 876 -17.90 2.37 -38.46
C VAL A 876 -18.15 3.78 -38.93
N VAL A 877 -18.86 3.95 -40.03
CA VAL A 877 -19.14 5.21 -40.70
C VAL A 877 -20.63 5.53 -40.60
N ARG A 878 -20.98 6.73 -40.13
CA ARG A 878 -22.34 7.23 -39.98
C ARG A 878 -22.55 8.53 -40.75
N ALA A 879 -23.64 8.62 -41.48
CA ALA A 879 -24.03 9.82 -42.20
C ALA A 879 -25.56 9.84 -42.50
N GLU A 880 -26.13 11.01 -42.71
CA GLU A 880 -27.53 11.15 -43.20
C GLU A 880 -27.72 10.57 -44.61
N GLN A 881 -26.68 10.71 -45.46
CA GLN A 881 -26.55 9.99 -46.74
C GLN A 881 -25.14 9.41 -46.80
N LEU A 882 -25.06 8.06 -46.74
CA LEU A 882 -23.76 7.38 -46.82
C LEU A 882 -23.17 7.50 -48.23
N PRO A 883 -21.85 7.83 -48.30
CA PRO A 883 -21.11 7.72 -49.56
C PRO A 883 -21.16 6.32 -50.12
N ASP A 884 -20.96 6.19 -51.43
CA ASP A 884 -20.88 4.90 -52.09
C ASP A 884 -19.66 4.10 -51.63
N ASP A 885 -19.68 2.81 -51.76
CA ASP A 885 -18.61 1.91 -51.29
C ASP A 885 -17.28 2.20 -52.02
N ALA A 886 -17.32 2.77 -53.22
CA ALA A 886 -16.15 3.15 -53.99
C ALA A 886 -15.45 4.38 -53.34
N ALA A 887 -16.19 5.40 -52.91
CA ALA A 887 -15.68 6.59 -52.22
C ALA A 887 -15.08 6.23 -50.84
N LEU A 888 -15.74 5.40 -50.05
CA LEU A 888 -15.24 4.92 -48.78
C LEU A 888 -13.96 4.08 -48.92
N THR A 889 -13.91 3.23 -49.95
CA THR A 889 -12.72 2.43 -50.30
C THR A 889 -11.56 3.31 -50.74
N SER A 890 -11.82 4.35 -51.55
CA SER A 890 -10.79 5.29 -52.02
C SER A 890 -10.16 6.06 -50.87
N ALA A 891 -10.99 6.60 -49.97
CA ALA A 891 -10.53 7.38 -48.81
C ALA A 891 -9.60 6.55 -47.91
N VAL A 892 -9.93 5.31 -47.63
CA VAL A 892 -9.10 4.41 -46.82
C VAL A 892 -7.83 3.99 -47.57
N THR A 893 -7.93 3.76 -48.87
CA THR A 893 -6.78 3.33 -49.72
C THR A 893 -5.79 4.48 -49.93
N GLU A 894 -6.26 5.71 -50.15
CA GLU A 894 -5.42 6.90 -50.24
C GLU A 894 -4.70 7.22 -48.94
N ALA A 895 -5.30 6.87 -47.78
CA ALA A 895 -4.65 6.91 -46.48
C ALA A 895 -3.58 5.81 -46.26
N GLY A 896 -3.38 4.91 -47.26
CA GLY A 896 -2.35 3.86 -47.23
C GLY A 896 -2.76 2.55 -46.57
N TYR A 897 -4.08 2.29 -46.40
CA TYR A 897 -4.60 1.08 -45.82
C TYR A 897 -5.47 0.29 -46.81
N LYS A 898 -5.70 -1.00 -46.50
CA LYS A 898 -6.44 -1.88 -47.41
C LYS A 898 -7.85 -2.18 -46.84
N VAL A 899 -8.88 -1.94 -47.63
CA VAL A 899 -10.25 -2.33 -47.34
C VAL A 899 -10.43 -3.80 -47.72
N VAL A 900 -10.92 -4.61 -46.76
CA VAL A 900 -11.19 -6.06 -46.95
C VAL A 900 -12.66 -6.33 -47.26
N GLY A 901 -13.55 -5.47 -46.78
CA GLY A 901 -14.99 -5.58 -47.01
C GLY A 901 -15.76 -4.41 -46.36
N ILE A 902 -16.94 -4.10 -46.88
CA ILE A 902 -17.86 -3.11 -46.37
C ILE A 902 -19.21 -3.82 -46.15
N GLU A 903 -19.73 -3.73 -44.92
CA GLU A 903 -20.98 -4.34 -44.48
C GLU A 903 -22.00 -3.28 -44.07
#